data_5e062451a5871da9194a6be0b6b92005
#
_entry.id   5e062451a5871da9194a6be0b6b92005
#
_cell.length_a   1.000
_cell.length_b   1.000
_cell.length_c   1.000
_cell.angle_alpha   90.00
_cell.angle_beta   90.00
_cell.angle_gamma   90.00
#
_symmetry.space_group_name_H-M   'P 1'
#
loop_
_entity.id
_entity.type
_entity.pdbx_description
1 polymer ?
#
loop_
_entity_poly.entity_id
_entity_poly.type
_entity_poly.pdbx_seq_one_letter_code
_entity_poly.pdbx_strand_id
1 'polypeptide(L)'
;MNYKKLALTVAAGAMATTMMAQSAPQLNANNIDEVIKAMTLEEKAQLLVGGGNDGFVGSGAMLGHQKKFVPGAAGITVAIPRLGIPATVQCDGPAGVHIDAHREGDSRSYFATGFPIGTCLASTWNTDLVRKVGEAIGNETLEYGCDVVLGPGMNLHRNPLCGRNFEYYSEDPIVTGLIGTAFVQGVQSQGVGVSAKHFAVNSQETDRTKVDERLSQRALRELYLKGFEMMVRKSNPWTIMSAYNKINGVYAQGNKGLLTDILRNDWGYKGIVETDWIGKRADLPLEQEVEAGNDLMMPGYPAQVQDIVDAVKNGKLDIKDVDRNVRRMLEYIVKTPRFKGYKYSGEPDLKAHAAITRQSSTEGMVLLKNDAALPIHGLKTVALFGVNSYDFMSGGLGSGAVNVGYSVDMVTGLKNIGVATTPQLTEIYQNYVKYAKAKLKADKNPMMWFLDQGQPKLDEIEITERCVAGEEPKADAAIITIGRQAGEGMDRQINGEFNLSQIEQDMIFRVSDAFHAKGKKVIVIINSGSVMETASWRDRVDAILVAWQPGIEGGNSVADILTGKVNPSGKLTMTWPIAATDHPSTANFAKDYDMYTYKNLLDWSKGNIKGYDYSNHEEDIYVGYRYFDTFKKNVAYPFGYGLSYTTFEFGKPSVKAKGNNIEVSVTIKNTGKVAGKEVAEVYVTAPKGAYEKPAKELKTFGKTKLLNPGESQTLKMTLEKRDLASFDEANCQWKVDAGNYLFKVGSDVENIKGTATLKVAEYTEKTSNACAPKVQLNYLKQK
;
A
#
# COMPACT_ATOMS: atom_id res chain seq x y z
N MET A 1 76.39 10.14 -47.79
CA MET A 1 75.64 9.12 -47.04
C MET A 1 74.18 9.48 -47.06
N ASN A 2 73.34 8.55 -47.53
CA ASN A 2 72.01 8.83 -48.03
C ASN A 2 70.93 9.08 -46.94
N TYR A 3 70.48 10.29 -46.87
CA TYR A 3 69.31 10.68 -46.05
C TYR A 3 67.95 10.15 -46.56
N LYS A 4 67.92 9.43 -47.68
CA LYS A 4 66.70 8.83 -48.28
C LYS A 4 66.29 7.50 -47.70
N LYS A 5 67.11 6.82 -46.91
CA LYS A 5 66.76 5.56 -46.27
C LYS A 5 66.23 5.65 -44.87
N LEU A 6 66.34 6.84 -44.23
CA LEU A 6 65.81 7.06 -42.88
C LEU A 6 64.37 7.55 -42.89
N ALA A 7 63.85 8.09 -44.00
CA ALA A 7 62.48 8.54 -44.14
C ALA A 7 61.45 7.45 -44.45
N LEU A 8 61.88 6.29 -44.98
CA LEU A 8 60.99 5.18 -45.29
C LEU A 8 60.73 4.24 -44.09
N THR A 9 61.63 4.25 -43.10
CA THR A 9 61.44 3.41 -41.89
C THR A 9 60.59 4.06 -40.82
N VAL A 10 60.43 5.39 -40.83
CA VAL A 10 59.53 6.14 -39.94
C VAL A 10 58.10 6.18 -40.47
N ALA A 11 57.90 6.12 -41.81
CA ALA A 11 56.57 6.04 -42.42
C ALA A 11 55.90 4.68 -42.31
N ALA A 12 56.68 3.58 -42.18
CA ALA A 12 56.15 2.24 -41.98
C ALA A 12 55.81 1.92 -40.51
N GLY A 13 56.36 2.69 -39.54
CA GLY A 13 56.06 2.59 -38.13
C GLY A 13 54.82 3.39 -37.71
N ALA A 14 54.37 4.36 -38.53
CA ALA A 14 53.21 5.20 -38.25
C ALA A 14 51.89 4.69 -38.87
N MET A 15 51.92 3.63 -39.68
CA MET A 15 50.74 3.01 -40.31
C MET A 15 50.25 1.75 -39.59
N ALA A 16 50.85 1.34 -38.48
CA ALA A 16 50.48 0.11 -37.78
C ALA A 16 49.71 0.32 -36.43
N THR A 17 49.24 1.55 -36.14
CA THR A 17 48.47 1.83 -34.91
C THR A 17 47.23 2.72 -35.13
N THR A 18 46.63 2.67 -36.30
CA THR A 18 45.21 2.94 -36.43
C THR A 18 44.48 1.63 -36.27
N MET A 19 44.59 0.95 -35.13
CA MET A 19 43.47 0.16 -34.63
C MET A 19 42.28 1.12 -34.57
N MET A 20 41.31 0.96 -35.46
CA MET A 20 40.01 1.57 -35.30
C MET A 20 39.59 1.28 -33.84
N ALA A 21 39.59 2.27 -32.97
CA ALA A 21 38.87 2.18 -31.73
C ALA A 21 37.43 1.94 -32.15
N GLN A 22 37.02 0.68 -32.18
CA GLN A 22 35.65 0.29 -32.44
C GLN A 22 34.83 1.06 -31.40
N SER A 23 34.01 2.01 -31.83
CA SER A 23 33.21 2.81 -30.91
C SER A 23 32.41 1.85 -30.02
N ALA A 24 32.45 2.08 -28.72
CA ALA A 24 31.73 1.21 -27.78
C ALA A 24 30.25 1.07 -28.21
N PRO A 25 29.67 -0.13 -28.12
CA PRO A 25 28.29 -0.33 -28.53
C PRO A 25 27.35 0.54 -27.70
N GLN A 26 26.45 1.27 -28.36
CA GLN A 26 25.43 2.07 -27.71
C GLN A 26 24.21 1.19 -27.44
N LEU A 27 23.72 1.21 -26.19
CA LEU A 27 22.58 0.37 -25.77
C LEU A 27 21.34 0.58 -26.65
N ASN A 28 20.74 -0.50 -27.08
CA ASN A 28 19.40 -0.55 -27.64
C ASN A 28 18.74 -1.91 -27.30
N ALA A 29 17.47 -2.07 -27.62
CA ALA A 29 16.72 -3.28 -27.25
C ALA A 29 17.26 -4.59 -27.88
N ASN A 30 18.06 -4.51 -28.95
CA ASN A 30 18.51 -5.66 -29.72
C ASN A 30 19.99 -6.03 -29.48
N ASN A 31 20.77 -5.23 -28.74
CA ASN A 31 22.22 -5.44 -28.58
C ASN A 31 22.67 -5.58 -27.11
N ILE A 32 21.77 -5.95 -26.21
CA ILE A 32 22.07 -6.08 -24.78
C ILE A 32 23.27 -7.01 -24.53
N ASP A 33 23.37 -8.14 -25.24
CA ASP A 33 24.49 -9.07 -25.12
C ASP A 33 25.84 -8.46 -25.51
N GLU A 34 25.85 -7.62 -26.52
CA GLU A 34 27.06 -6.92 -26.98
C GLU A 34 27.49 -5.87 -25.95
N VAL A 35 26.52 -5.16 -25.37
CA VAL A 35 26.77 -4.17 -24.33
C VAL A 35 27.33 -4.85 -23.07
N ILE A 36 26.75 -5.96 -22.60
CA ILE A 36 27.26 -6.72 -21.45
C ILE A 36 28.71 -7.18 -21.68
N LYS A 37 29.05 -7.65 -22.88
CA LYS A 37 30.42 -8.05 -23.23
C LYS A 37 31.40 -6.87 -23.25
N ALA A 38 30.93 -5.68 -23.59
CA ALA A 38 31.74 -4.46 -23.63
C ALA A 38 31.90 -3.76 -22.26
N MET A 39 31.08 -4.13 -21.27
CA MET A 39 31.17 -3.59 -19.90
C MET A 39 32.37 -4.13 -19.15
N THR A 40 33.04 -3.25 -18.39
CA THR A 40 34.00 -3.68 -17.37
C THR A 40 33.27 -4.26 -16.14
N LEU A 41 34.00 -4.96 -15.27
CA LEU A 41 33.42 -5.49 -14.03
C LEU A 41 32.91 -4.36 -13.12
N GLU A 42 33.65 -3.26 -13.05
CA GLU A 42 33.29 -2.06 -12.30
C GLU A 42 32.00 -1.43 -12.83
N GLU A 43 31.83 -1.30 -14.17
CA GLU A 43 30.60 -0.80 -14.78
C GLU A 43 29.39 -1.74 -14.53
N LYS A 44 29.61 -3.06 -14.55
CA LYS A 44 28.60 -4.02 -14.19
C LYS A 44 28.16 -3.85 -12.74
N ALA A 45 29.13 -3.75 -11.82
CA ALA A 45 28.85 -3.52 -10.41
C ALA A 45 28.13 -2.18 -10.16
N GLN A 46 28.56 -1.10 -10.85
CA GLN A 46 27.91 0.21 -10.76
C GLN A 46 26.44 0.18 -11.19
N LEU A 47 26.09 -0.63 -12.20
CA LEU A 47 24.71 -0.73 -12.69
C LEU A 47 23.78 -1.44 -11.69
N LEU A 48 24.32 -2.28 -10.82
CA LEU A 48 23.58 -3.00 -9.78
C LEU A 48 23.45 -2.22 -8.47
N VAL A 49 24.05 -1.04 -8.36
CA VAL A 49 24.05 -0.19 -7.17
C VAL A 49 23.43 1.16 -7.52
N GLY A 50 22.51 1.64 -6.70
CA GLY A 50 21.88 2.93 -6.87
C GLY A 50 22.88 4.08 -6.84
N GLY A 51 22.48 5.24 -7.35
CA GLY A 51 23.32 6.43 -7.48
C GLY A 51 23.58 7.21 -6.18
N GLY A 52 23.16 6.67 -5.04
CA GLY A 52 23.29 7.29 -3.73
C GLY A 52 22.10 8.15 -3.34
N ASN A 53 22.20 8.78 -2.18
CA ASN A 53 21.20 9.67 -1.63
C ASN A 53 21.84 11.00 -1.25
N ASP A 54 21.20 12.13 -1.55
CA ASP A 54 21.69 13.47 -1.20
C ASP A 54 21.31 13.88 0.24
N GLY A 55 20.62 13.00 0.97
CA GLY A 55 20.23 13.15 2.37
C GLY A 55 21.17 12.49 3.37
N PHE A 56 20.72 12.37 4.61
CA PHE A 56 21.48 11.82 5.74
C PHE A 56 21.90 10.35 5.50
N VAL A 57 23.19 10.07 5.74
CA VAL A 57 23.79 8.72 5.67
C VAL A 57 23.83 8.15 7.09
N GLY A 58 22.82 7.36 7.45
CA GLY A 58 22.77 6.62 8.74
C GLY A 58 22.69 5.12 8.55
N SER A 59 22.90 4.35 9.61
CA SER A 59 22.86 2.88 9.60
C SER A 59 21.45 2.29 9.74
N GLY A 60 20.39 3.00 9.31
CA GLY A 60 18.99 2.56 9.41
C GLY A 60 18.24 2.67 8.09
N ALA A 61 17.00 2.14 8.08
CA ALA A 61 16.08 2.33 6.97
C ALA A 61 15.80 3.82 6.73
N MET A 62 15.98 4.30 5.52
CA MET A 62 15.96 5.72 5.20
C MET A 62 14.92 6.00 4.10
N LEU A 63 14.30 7.18 4.20
CA LEU A 63 13.57 7.72 3.06
C LEU A 63 14.58 8.20 2.00
N GLY A 64 14.33 7.87 0.74
CA GLY A 64 15.13 8.35 -0.36
C GLY A 64 14.90 9.83 -0.62
N HIS A 65 15.96 10.58 -0.86
CA HIS A 65 15.87 11.98 -1.29
C HIS A 65 16.98 12.31 -2.27
N GLN A 66 16.61 12.77 -3.45
CA GLN A 66 17.51 13.17 -4.52
C GLN A 66 17.39 14.66 -4.82
N LYS A 67 18.51 15.29 -5.15
CA LYS A 67 18.55 16.65 -5.73
C LYS A 67 18.78 16.63 -7.24
N LYS A 68 19.35 15.53 -7.77
CA LYS A 68 19.64 15.36 -9.19
C LYS A 68 18.39 14.94 -9.96
N PHE A 69 18.26 15.41 -11.20
CA PHE A 69 17.17 15.12 -12.14
C PHE A 69 15.79 15.58 -11.65
N VAL A 70 15.26 14.98 -10.58
CA VAL A 70 13.96 15.32 -9.99
C VAL A 70 14.16 15.50 -8.48
N PRO A 71 14.23 16.73 -7.98
CA PRO A 71 14.35 16.99 -6.55
C PRO A 71 13.17 16.38 -5.76
N GLY A 72 13.51 15.76 -4.63
CA GLY A 72 12.53 15.02 -3.81
C GLY A 72 12.28 13.58 -4.24
N ALA A 73 12.78 13.15 -5.41
CA ALA A 73 12.66 11.76 -5.83
C ALA A 73 13.40 10.81 -4.86
N ALA A 74 12.93 9.57 -4.75
CA ALA A 74 13.43 8.58 -3.80
C ALA A 74 14.82 8.06 -4.16
N GLY A 75 15.11 7.87 -5.45
CA GLY A 75 16.39 7.29 -5.87
C GLY A 75 16.65 7.40 -7.36
N ILE A 76 17.91 7.12 -7.71
CA ILE A 76 18.39 7.10 -9.10
C ILE A 76 19.30 5.88 -9.33
N THR A 77 19.39 5.42 -10.57
CA THR A 77 20.45 4.51 -11.00
C THR A 77 21.68 5.26 -11.52
N VAL A 78 22.80 4.57 -11.75
CA VAL A 78 24.01 5.17 -12.27
C VAL A 78 24.01 5.11 -13.80
N ALA A 79 24.36 6.25 -14.44
CA ALA A 79 24.54 6.29 -15.89
C ALA A 79 25.91 5.71 -16.31
N ILE A 80 25.96 5.06 -17.48
CA ILE A 80 27.19 4.64 -18.13
C ILE A 80 27.23 5.24 -19.55
N PRO A 81 27.60 6.54 -19.68
CA PRO A 81 27.47 7.29 -20.95
C PRO A 81 28.24 6.67 -22.11
N ARG A 82 29.39 6.02 -21.83
CA ARG A 82 30.21 5.34 -22.84
C ARG A 82 29.41 4.29 -23.62
N LEU A 83 28.42 3.65 -22.97
CA LEU A 83 27.59 2.59 -23.52
C LEU A 83 26.15 3.07 -23.84
N GLY A 84 25.89 4.38 -23.76
CA GLY A 84 24.55 4.92 -23.99
C GLY A 84 23.52 4.53 -22.93
N ILE A 85 23.96 4.20 -21.71
CA ILE A 85 23.09 3.82 -20.60
C ILE A 85 22.77 5.05 -19.76
N PRO A 86 21.53 5.57 -19.74
CA PRO A 86 21.14 6.70 -18.87
C PRO A 86 20.90 6.24 -17.43
N ALA A 87 20.97 7.19 -16.49
CA ALA A 87 20.36 6.99 -15.18
C ALA A 87 18.84 6.93 -15.30
N THR A 88 18.17 6.23 -14.40
CA THR A 88 16.70 6.23 -14.23
C THR A 88 16.33 6.86 -12.90
N VAL A 89 15.10 7.39 -12.78
CA VAL A 89 14.64 8.10 -11.59
C VAL A 89 13.42 7.38 -11.01
N GLN A 90 13.44 7.15 -9.70
CA GLN A 90 12.37 6.55 -8.94
C GLN A 90 11.82 7.56 -7.93
N CYS A 91 10.49 7.70 -7.85
CA CYS A 91 9.83 8.55 -6.87
C CYS A 91 8.98 7.73 -5.91
N ASP A 92 8.90 8.15 -4.64
CA ASP A 92 7.90 7.61 -3.73
C ASP A 92 6.50 7.95 -4.22
N GLY A 93 5.57 7.06 -3.96
CA GLY A 93 4.28 7.27 -3.65
C GLY A 93 3.21 6.24 -3.95
N PRO A 94 2.84 5.41 -2.97
CA PRO A 94 1.62 4.58 -3.07
C PRO A 94 0.33 5.41 -3.08
N ALA A 95 0.38 6.67 -2.59
CA ALA A 95 -0.76 7.59 -2.55
C ALA A 95 -0.57 8.86 -3.41
N GLY A 96 0.43 8.88 -4.30
CA GLY A 96 0.77 10.01 -5.18
C GLY A 96 2.26 10.25 -5.24
N VAL A 97 2.71 10.98 -6.23
CA VAL A 97 4.14 11.22 -6.49
C VAL A 97 4.75 12.12 -5.41
N HIS A 98 5.86 11.70 -4.82
CA HIS A 98 6.61 12.51 -3.87
C HIS A 98 7.77 13.23 -4.60
N ILE A 99 7.67 14.56 -4.68
CA ILE A 99 8.68 15.48 -5.27
C ILE A 99 8.77 16.75 -4.43
N ASP A 100 9.91 17.45 -4.51
CA ASP A 100 10.05 18.76 -3.90
C ASP A 100 9.28 19.85 -4.67
N ALA A 101 8.76 20.84 -3.92
CA ALA A 101 8.03 21.95 -4.51
C ALA A 101 8.90 22.86 -5.37
N HIS A 102 10.21 22.87 -5.18
CA HIS A 102 11.12 23.79 -5.85
C HIS A 102 12.26 23.05 -6.57
N ARG A 103 12.58 23.54 -7.75
CA ARG A 103 13.71 23.06 -8.56
C ARG A 103 14.69 24.23 -8.79
N GLU A 104 15.98 23.94 -8.68
CA GLU A 104 17.01 24.96 -8.90
C GLU A 104 16.94 25.51 -10.33
N GLY A 105 16.92 26.83 -10.45
CA GLY A 105 16.84 27.51 -11.74
C GLY A 105 15.44 27.57 -12.36
N ASP A 106 14.41 27.08 -11.68
CA ASP A 106 13.02 27.15 -12.13
C ASP A 106 12.15 27.92 -11.12
N SER A 107 11.40 28.91 -11.58
CA SER A 107 10.52 29.74 -10.74
C SER A 107 9.15 29.10 -10.47
N ARG A 108 8.80 28.01 -11.14
CA ARG A 108 7.56 27.27 -10.91
C ARG A 108 7.57 26.53 -9.57
N SER A 109 6.39 26.31 -9.02
CA SER A 109 6.21 25.42 -7.89
C SER A 109 5.60 24.09 -8.38
N TYR A 110 6.15 22.99 -7.91
CA TYR A 110 5.77 21.65 -8.29
C TYR A 110 5.02 20.99 -7.13
N PHE A 111 3.76 20.65 -7.34
CA PHE A 111 2.95 19.91 -6.37
C PHE A 111 2.38 18.69 -7.05
N ALA A 112 2.18 17.62 -6.31
CA ALA A 112 1.53 16.42 -6.79
C ALA A 112 0.13 16.26 -6.19
N THR A 113 -0.69 15.41 -6.80
CA THR A 113 -2.00 15.06 -6.27
C THR A 113 -1.85 14.04 -5.15
N GLY A 114 -2.34 14.38 -3.93
CA GLY A 114 -2.53 13.41 -2.87
C GLY A 114 -3.81 12.63 -3.13
N PHE A 115 -3.68 11.38 -3.54
CA PHE A 115 -4.79 10.45 -3.73
C PHE A 115 -5.20 9.81 -2.40
N PRO A 116 -6.37 9.14 -2.34
CA PRO A 116 -6.72 8.34 -1.17
C PRO A 116 -5.68 7.25 -0.90
N ILE A 117 -5.46 6.97 0.37
CA ILE A 117 -4.57 5.88 0.80
C ILE A 117 -5.03 4.51 0.30
N GLY A 118 -4.12 3.52 0.31
CA GLY A 118 -4.38 2.17 -0.19
C GLY A 118 -5.63 1.53 0.41
N THR A 119 -5.82 1.64 1.73
CA THR A 119 -7.02 1.14 2.43
C THR A 119 -8.32 1.76 1.90
N CYS A 120 -8.32 3.06 1.63
CA CYS A 120 -9.48 3.76 1.05
C CYS A 120 -9.75 3.31 -0.38
N LEU A 121 -8.70 3.19 -1.21
CA LEU A 121 -8.82 2.71 -2.58
C LEU A 121 -9.36 1.28 -2.63
N ALA A 122 -8.88 0.40 -1.76
CA ALA A 122 -9.37 -0.97 -1.67
C ALA A 122 -10.84 -1.03 -1.22
N SER A 123 -11.25 -0.14 -0.30
CA SER A 123 -12.64 -0.04 0.18
C SER A 123 -13.62 0.39 -0.90
N THR A 124 -13.14 0.86 -2.06
CA THR A 124 -14.00 1.07 -3.24
C THR A 124 -14.53 -0.24 -3.82
N TRP A 125 -13.80 -1.35 -3.69
CA TRP A 125 -14.04 -2.62 -4.37
C TRP A 125 -14.25 -2.46 -5.89
N ASN A 126 -13.62 -1.44 -6.48
CA ASN A 126 -13.80 -1.02 -7.87
C ASN A 126 -12.45 -0.96 -8.60
N THR A 127 -12.09 -2.06 -9.24
CA THR A 127 -10.84 -2.19 -9.99
C THR A 127 -10.72 -1.17 -11.14
N ASP A 128 -11.84 -0.81 -11.80
CA ASP A 128 -11.81 0.17 -12.90
C ASP A 128 -11.48 1.58 -12.39
N LEU A 129 -11.99 1.95 -11.21
CA LEU A 129 -11.70 3.24 -10.59
C LEU A 129 -10.26 3.29 -10.08
N VAL A 130 -9.77 2.21 -9.45
CA VAL A 130 -8.37 2.12 -8.99
C VAL A 130 -7.39 2.17 -10.17
N ARG A 131 -7.76 1.57 -11.30
CA ARG A 131 -6.97 1.70 -12.54
C ARG A 131 -6.86 3.16 -13.00
N LYS A 132 -7.96 3.94 -12.96
CA LYS A 132 -7.93 5.38 -13.28
C LYS A 132 -7.05 6.18 -12.31
N VAL A 133 -7.06 5.83 -11.01
CA VAL A 133 -6.13 6.43 -10.04
C VAL A 133 -4.69 6.09 -10.44
N GLY A 134 -4.41 4.84 -10.80
CA GLY A 134 -3.10 4.44 -11.33
C GLY A 134 -2.71 5.20 -12.61
N GLU A 135 -3.64 5.42 -13.53
CA GLU A 135 -3.41 6.23 -14.74
C GLU A 135 -3.02 7.67 -14.39
N ALA A 136 -3.69 8.30 -13.41
CA ALA A 136 -3.37 9.65 -12.96
C ALA A 136 -2.00 9.73 -12.28
N ILE A 137 -1.68 8.80 -11.36
CA ILE A 137 -0.34 8.71 -10.72
C ILE A 137 0.74 8.47 -11.78
N GLY A 138 0.49 7.57 -12.74
CA GLY A 138 1.43 7.30 -13.83
C GLY A 138 1.67 8.51 -14.73
N ASN A 139 0.65 9.31 -15.00
CA ASN A 139 0.78 10.56 -15.74
C ASN A 139 1.64 11.58 -14.97
N GLU A 140 1.40 11.77 -13.66
CA GLU A 140 2.25 12.65 -12.85
C GLU A 140 3.69 12.14 -12.77
N THR A 141 3.89 10.82 -12.61
CA THR A 141 5.21 10.19 -12.63
C THR A 141 5.95 10.51 -13.92
N LEU A 142 5.29 10.34 -15.08
CA LEU A 142 5.85 10.63 -16.39
C LEU A 142 6.20 12.11 -16.54
N GLU A 143 5.21 13.00 -16.32
CA GLU A 143 5.36 14.43 -16.61
C GLU A 143 6.33 15.13 -15.66
N TYR A 144 6.53 14.64 -14.44
CA TYR A 144 7.53 15.15 -13.51
C TYR A 144 8.94 14.61 -13.75
N GLY A 145 9.12 13.65 -14.67
CA GLY A 145 10.42 13.15 -15.10
C GLY A 145 10.92 11.94 -14.32
N CYS A 146 10.04 11.22 -13.62
CA CYS A 146 10.34 9.94 -13.01
C CYS A 146 10.05 8.78 -13.97
N ASP A 147 10.80 7.70 -13.84
CA ASP A 147 10.66 6.49 -14.67
C ASP A 147 9.84 5.40 -13.95
N VAL A 148 9.85 5.39 -12.60
CA VAL A 148 9.18 4.40 -11.76
C VAL A 148 8.59 5.10 -10.53
N VAL A 149 7.37 4.70 -10.13
CA VAL A 149 6.78 5.05 -8.83
C VAL A 149 6.86 3.86 -7.86
N LEU A 150 7.30 4.12 -6.61
CA LEU A 150 7.47 3.11 -5.56
C LEU A 150 6.13 2.77 -4.88
N GLY A 151 5.38 1.93 -5.52
CA GLY A 151 4.06 1.44 -5.15
C GLY A 151 3.56 0.43 -6.18
N PRO A 152 2.45 -0.27 -5.90
CA PRO A 152 1.64 -0.19 -4.69
C PRO A 152 2.23 -0.96 -3.50
N GLY A 153 1.77 -0.63 -2.28
CA GLY A 153 1.99 -1.45 -1.10
C GLY A 153 1.05 -2.66 -1.11
N MET A 154 1.60 -3.89 -0.99
CA MET A 154 0.87 -5.14 -1.24
C MET A 154 0.82 -6.09 -0.03
N ASN A 155 1.37 -5.68 1.13
CA ASN A 155 1.35 -6.53 2.32
C ASN A 155 -0.07 -6.65 2.91
N LEU A 156 -0.32 -7.73 3.64
CA LEU A 156 -1.63 -7.94 4.24
C LEU A 156 -1.78 -7.17 5.56
N HIS A 157 -3.01 -6.75 5.88
CA HIS A 157 -3.41 -6.28 7.20
C HIS A 157 -3.50 -7.47 8.17
N ARG A 158 -2.34 -7.97 8.61
CA ARG A 158 -2.25 -9.08 9.57
C ARG A 158 -2.76 -8.68 10.94
N ASN A 159 -2.40 -7.48 11.37
CA ASN A 159 -2.76 -6.93 12.68
C ASN A 159 -3.22 -5.48 12.54
N PRO A 160 -4.28 -5.03 13.24
CA PRO A 160 -4.78 -3.67 13.17
C PRO A 160 -3.79 -2.61 13.66
N LEU A 161 -2.75 -3.01 14.40
CA LEU A 161 -1.74 -2.10 14.95
C LEU A 161 -0.58 -1.82 14.00
N CYS A 162 -0.42 -2.54 12.89
CA CYS A 162 0.66 -2.27 11.94
C CYS A 162 0.57 -0.85 11.39
N GLY A 163 1.65 -0.08 11.53
CA GLY A 163 1.72 1.34 11.17
C GLY A 163 1.50 1.62 9.70
N ARG A 164 1.90 0.70 8.81
CA ARG A 164 1.80 0.84 7.35
C ARG A 164 0.52 0.25 6.75
N ASN A 165 -0.47 -0.19 7.55
CA ASN A 165 -1.75 -0.64 7.02
C ASN A 165 -2.43 0.40 6.11
N PHE A 166 -2.20 1.70 6.35
CA PHE A 166 -2.78 2.78 5.55
C PHE A 166 -2.47 2.66 4.05
N GLU A 167 -1.25 2.26 3.69
CA GLU A 167 -0.82 2.13 2.30
C GLU A 167 -1.04 0.74 1.70
N TYR A 168 -1.39 -0.24 2.55
CA TYR A 168 -1.78 -1.59 2.13
C TYR A 168 -3.29 -1.67 1.87
N TYR A 169 -3.75 -2.77 1.29
CA TYR A 169 -5.10 -2.83 0.77
C TYR A 169 -6.10 -3.56 1.69
N SER A 170 -5.74 -4.74 2.20
CA SER A 170 -6.71 -5.62 2.85
C SER A 170 -6.06 -6.69 3.73
N GLU A 171 -6.85 -7.29 4.62
CA GLU A 171 -6.55 -8.57 5.27
C GLU A 171 -6.74 -9.76 4.33
N ASP A 172 -7.34 -9.54 3.16
CA ASP A 172 -7.62 -10.58 2.17
C ASP A 172 -6.70 -10.48 0.95
N PRO A 173 -6.00 -11.57 0.57
CA PRO A 173 -5.07 -11.56 -0.55
C PRO A 173 -5.75 -11.38 -1.93
N ILE A 174 -7.05 -11.72 -2.07
CA ILE A 174 -7.76 -11.56 -3.34
C ILE A 174 -8.09 -10.09 -3.58
N VAL A 175 -8.55 -9.36 -2.54
CA VAL A 175 -8.74 -7.91 -2.61
C VAL A 175 -7.41 -7.24 -2.93
N THR A 176 -6.36 -7.57 -2.17
CA THR A 176 -5.01 -7.03 -2.39
C THR A 176 -4.52 -7.29 -3.81
N GLY A 177 -4.68 -8.52 -4.31
CA GLY A 177 -4.22 -8.91 -5.64
C GLY A 177 -4.98 -8.23 -6.78
N LEU A 178 -6.31 -8.14 -6.70
CA LEU A 178 -7.12 -7.53 -7.76
C LEU A 178 -6.96 -6.01 -7.79
N ILE A 179 -6.98 -5.35 -6.63
CA ILE A 179 -6.80 -3.89 -6.51
C ILE A 179 -5.38 -3.50 -6.91
N GLY A 180 -4.34 -4.21 -6.40
CA GLY A 180 -2.97 -3.96 -6.78
C GLY A 180 -2.69 -4.19 -8.27
N THR A 181 -3.29 -5.23 -8.87
CA THR A 181 -3.21 -5.46 -10.33
C THR A 181 -3.77 -4.27 -11.12
N ALA A 182 -4.93 -3.76 -10.72
CA ALA A 182 -5.57 -2.62 -11.38
C ALA A 182 -4.71 -1.36 -11.29
N PHE A 183 -4.15 -1.08 -10.11
CA PHE A 183 -3.23 0.03 -9.91
C PHE A 183 -2.00 -0.06 -10.83
N VAL A 184 -1.31 -1.22 -10.84
CA VAL A 184 -0.13 -1.45 -11.70
C VAL A 184 -0.46 -1.28 -13.17
N GLN A 185 -1.58 -1.84 -13.63
CA GLN A 185 -2.02 -1.69 -15.03
C GLN A 185 -2.28 -0.22 -15.39
N GLY A 186 -2.89 0.55 -14.46
CA GLY A 186 -3.13 1.98 -14.66
C GLY A 186 -1.83 2.75 -14.80
N VAL A 187 -0.90 2.63 -13.84
CA VAL A 187 0.40 3.33 -13.89
C VAL A 187 1.19 2.96 -15.15
N GLN A 188 1.34 1.68 -15.42
CA GLN A 188 2.16 1.22 -16.57
C GLN A 188 1.55 1.56 -17.92
N SER A 189 0.24 1.81 -18.01
CA SER A 189 -0.42 2.30 -19.23
C SER A 189 0.07 3.69 -19.67
N GLN A 190 0.68 4.45 -18.75
CA GLN A 190 1.27 5.77 -19.03
C GLN A 190 2.73 5.70 -19.48
N GLY A 191 3.29 4.49 -19.62
CA GLY A 191 4.65 4.28 -20.11
C GLY A 191 5.75 4.44 -19.05
N VAL A 192 5.39 4.48 -17.78
CA VAL A 192 6.27 4.43 -16.60
C VAL A 192 6.12 3.13 -15.86
N GLY A 193 7.06 2.80 -14.98
CA GLY A 193 7.03 1.58 -14.16
C GLY A 193 6.45 1.78 -12.79
N VAL A 194 6.23 0.67 -12.11
CA VAL A 194 5.92 0.58 -10.67
C VAL A 194 6.98 -0.25 -9.98
N SER A 195 7.19 -0.02 -8.68
CA SER A 195 7.88 -0.94 -7.79
C SER A 195 6.91 -1.43 -6.73
N ALA A 196 6.34 -2.62 -6.97
CA ALA A 196 5.39 -3.21 -6.02
C ALA A 196 6.11 -3.66 -4.75
N LYS A 197 5.59 -3.27 -3.57
CA LYS A 197 6.29 -3.38 -2.29
C LYS A 197 5.41 -3.88 -1.15
N HIS A 198 5.94 -4.44 -0.09
CA HIS A 198 7.32 -4.89 0.11
C HIS A 198 7.34 -6.42 0.03
N PHE A 199 8.14 -6.98 -0.83
CA PHE A 199 8.16 -8.42 -1.13
C PHE A 199 9.18 -9.15 -0.23
N ALA A 200 8.76 -9.84 0.88
CA ALA A 200 7.39 -10.02 1.30
C ALA A 200 7.30 -10.02 2.84
N VAL A 201 6.06 -10.07 3.34
CA VAL A 201 5.75 -10.26 4.77
C VAL A 201 6.25 -9.10 5.65
N ASN A 202 6.20 -7.85 5.19
CA ASN A 202 6.41 -6.69 6.06
C ASN A 202 5.11 -6.44 6.86
N SER A 203 4.92 -7.22 7.95
CA SER A 203 3.67 -7.28 8.71
C SER A 203 3.67 -6.39 9.96
N GLN A 204 4.80 -5.77 10.29
CA GLN A 204 4.99 -4.83 11.40
C GLN A 204 6.11 -3.84 11.07
N GLU A 205 6.07 -2.67 11.70
CA GLU A 205 7.11 -1.64 11.55
C GLU A 205 8.16 -1.72 12.67
N THR A 206 7.76 -2.17 13.83
CA THR A 206 8.66 -2.39 14.97
C THR A 206 9.75 -3.40 14.59
N ASP A 207 11.00 -2.96 14.69
CA ASP A 207 12.21 -3.73 14.33
C ASP A 207 12.21 -4.31 12.90
N ARG A 208 11.49 -3.66 11.97
CA ARG A 208 11.26 -4.13 10.59
C ARG A 208 12.53 -4.52 9.83
N THR A 209 13.68 -3.94 10.19
CA THR A 209 14.96 -4.22 9.55
C THR A 209 15.64 -5.51 10.03
N LYS A 210 15.14 -6.15 11.11
CA LYS A 210 15.76 -7.34 11.71
C LYS A 210 14.78 -8.47 12.00
N VAL A 211 13.49 -8.13 12.19
CA VAL A 211 12.47 -9.10 12.59
C VAL A 211 12.44 -10.31 11.66
N ASP A 212 12.36 -11.49 12.25
CA ASP A 212 12.18 -12.76 11.55
C ASP A 212 10.69 -13.15 11.58
N GLU A 213 10.01 -12.96 10.46
CA GLU A 213 8.62 -13.37 10.26
C GLU A 213 8.58 -14.88 10.05
N ARG A 214 8.13 -15.61 11.08
CA ARG A 214 8.12 -17.07 11.12
C ARG A 214 6.73 -17.60 10.84
N LEU A 215 6.59 -18.35 9.76
CA LEU A 215 5.29 -18.83 9.29
C LEU A 215 5.39 -20.11 8.48
N SER A 216 4.28 -20.84 8.34
CA SER A 216 4.18 -22.01 7.48
C SER A 216 4.39 -21.65 6.01
N GLN A 217 4.84 -22.58 5.19
CA GLN A 217 4.84 -22.39 3.73
C GLN A 217 3.42 -22.18 3.22
N ARG A 218 2.44 -22.81 3.86
CA ARG A 218 1.04 -22.69 3.51
C ARG A 218 0.53 -21.26 3.69
N ALA A 219 0.67 -20.69 4.89
CA ALA A 219 0.28 -19.29 5.14
C ALA A 219 1.06 -18.33 4.24
N LEU A 220 2.36 -18.55 4.06
CA LEU A 220 3.19 -17.75 3.17
C LEU A 220 2.60 -17.69 1.76
N ARG A 221 2.27 -18.86 1.16
CA ARG A 221 1.81 -18.95 -0.24
C ARG A 221 0.32 -18.66 -0.42
N GLU A 222 -0.55 -19.07 0.51
CA GLU A 222 -1.99 -18.87 0.40
C GLU A 222 -2.42 -17.43 0.74
N LEU A 223 -1.65 -16.73 1.60
CA LEU A 223 -1.99 -15.40 2.08
C LEU A 223 -0.97 -14.33 1.65
N TYR A 224 0.24 -14.36 2.22
CA TYR A 224 1.19 -13.24 2.12
C TYR A 224 1.77 -13.05 0.72
N LEU A 225 1.93 -14.10 -0.04
CA LEU A 225 2.43 -14.07 -1.42
C LEU A 225 1.32 -14.07 -2.48
N LYS A 226 0.09 -14.49 -2.14
CA LYS A 226 -0.98 -14.67 -3.13
C LYS A 226 -1.34 -13.38 -3.86
N GLY A 227 -1.42 -12.25 -3.15
CA GLY A 227 -1.68 -10.95 -3.78
C GLY A 227 -0.59 -10.55 -4.77
N PHE A 228 0.68 -10.75 -4.41
CA PHE A 228 1.81 -10.53 -5.29
C PHE A 228 1.80 -11.48 -6.51
N GLU A 229 1.50 -12.76 -6.31
CA GLU A 229 1.39 -13.72 -7.40
C GLU A 229 0.35 -13.30 -8.45
N MET A 230 -0.83 -12.90 -7.97
CA MET A 230 -1.91 -12.42 -8.85
C MET A 230 -1.49 -11.20 -9.65
N MET A 231 -0.88 -10.22 -9.00
CA MET A 231 -0.39 -8.99 -9.63
C MET A 231 0.72 -9.27 -10.64
N VAL A 232 1.72 -10.10 -10.29
CA VAL A 232 2.81 -10.48 -11.20
C VAL A 232 2.27 -11.17 -12.45
N ARG A 233 1.41 -12.17 -12.29
CA ARG A 233 0.87 -12.95 -13.42
C ARG A 233 -0.04 -12.13 -14.34
N LYS A 234 -0.75 -11.11 -13.79
CA LYS A 234 -1.76 -10.34 -14.53
C LYS A 234 -1.25 -8.99 -15.07
N SER A 235 -0.18 -8.42 -14.50
CA SER A 235 0.30 -7.09 -14.88
C SER A 235 1.80 -7.01 -15.14
N ASN A 236 2.59 -7.99 -14.72
CA ASN A 236 4.04 -8.04 -14.89
C ASN A 236 4.72 -6.69 -14.56
N PRO A 237 4.77 -6.27 -13.28
CA PRO A 237 5.34 -4.99 -12.87
C PRO A 237 6.79 -4.86 -13.33
N TRP A 238 7.23 -3.61 -13.63
CA TRP A 238 8.61 -3.40 -14.08
C TRP A 238 9.61 -3.70 -12.99
N THR A 239 9.29 -3.32 -11.74
CA THR A 239 10.13 -3.60 -10.59
C THR A 239 9.31 -4.15 -9.42
N ILE A 240 9.97 -4.87 -8.52
CA ILE A 240 9.46 -5.34 -7.23
C ILE A 240 10.49 -4.99 -6.17
N MET A 241 10.04 -4.42 -5.04
CA MET A 241 10.91 -4.07 -3.94
C MET A 241 10.92 -5.19 -2.89
N SER A 242 12.10 -5.76 -2.63
CA SER A 242 12.30 -6.77 -1.58
C SER A 242 12.26 -6.13 -0.18
N ALA A 243 11.55 -6.80 0.75
CA ALA A 243 11.33 -6.28 2.11
C ALA A 243 12.58 -6.29 2.99
N TYR A 244 12.57 -5.49 4.05
CA TYR A 244 13.66 -5.44 5.03
C TYR A 244 13.81 -6.70 5.89
N ASN A 245 12.68 -7.31 6.26
CA ASN A 245 12.57 -8.36 7.26
C ASN A 245 13.15 -9.71 6.79
N LYS A 246 13.36 -10.59 7.75
CA LYS A 246 13.61 -12.01 7.47
C LYS A 246 12.29 -12.76 7.29
N ILE A 247 12.36 -13.84 6.54
CA ILE A 247 11.30 -14.84 6.40
C ILE A 247 11.89 -16.19 6.75
N ASN A 248 11.44 -16.80 7.84
CA ASN A 248 11.93 -18.10 8.31
C ASN A 248 13.46 -18.13 8.43
N GLY A 249 14.06 -17.05 8.97
CA GLY A 249 15.48 -16.93 9.27
C GLY A 249 16.37 -16.47 8.11
N VAL A 250 15.79 -16.04 6.96
CA VAL A 250 16.55 -15.51 5.81
C VAL A 250 16.02 -14.14 5.42
N TYR A 251 16.86 -13.13 5.32
CA TYR A 251 16.47 -11.81 4.83
C TYR A 251 15.83 -11.90 3.46
N ALA A 252 14.69 -11.24 3.27
CA ALA A 252 13.98 -11.23 1.99
C ALA A 252 14.87 -10.78 0.83
N GLN A 253 15.74 -9.81 1.08
CA GLN A 253 16.70 -9.26 0.10
C GLN A 253 17.75 -10.29 -0.39
N GLY A 254 18.13 -11.27 0.46
CA GLY A 254 19.09 -12.33 0.12
C GLY A 254 18.46 -13.72 0.03
N ASN A 255 17.14 -13.81 -0.11
CA ASN A 255 16.43 -15.09 -0.12
C ASN A 255 16.21 -15.61 -1.53
N LYS A 256 17.12 -16.48 -1.99
CA LYS A 256 17.03 -17.12 -3.31
C LYS A 256 15.72 -17.90 -3.50
N GLY A 257 15.25 -18.59 -2.45
CA GLY A 257 13.97 -19.30 -2.49
C GLY A 257 12.80 -18.36 -2.78
N LEU A 258 12.83 -17.15 -2.22
CA LEU A 258 11.79 -16.13 -2.44
C LEU A 258 11.95 -15.47 -3.82
N LEU A 259 13.14 -14.90 -4.11
CA LEU A 259 13.36 -14.02 -5.25
C LEU A 259 13.58 -14.77 -6.57
N THR A 260 14.14 -15.97 -6.51
CA THR A 260 14.41 -16.79 -7.72
C THR A 260 13.41 -17.93 -7.84
N ASP A 261 13.29 -18.79 -6.82
CA ASP A 261 12.51 -20.02 -6.99
C ASP A 261 11.01 -19.73 -7.06
N ILE A 262 10.48 -18.93 -6.14
CA ILE A 262 9.04 -18.57 -6.13
C ILE A 262 8.76 -17.50 -7.20
N LEU A 263 9.40 -16.33 -7.08
CA LEU A 263 9.02 -15.17 -7.90
C LEU A 263 9.28 -15.40 -9.39
N ARG A 264 10.46 -15.96 -9.75
CA ARG A 264 10.85 -16.11 -11.16
C ARG A 264 10.51 -17.46 -11.73
N ASN A 265 10.84 -18.57 -11.02
CA ASN A 265 10.63 -19.90 -11.56
C ASN A 265 9.15 -20.33 -11.49
N ASP A 266 8.49 -20.16 -10.30
CA ASP A 266 7.07 -20.55 -10.15
C ASP A 266 6.11 -19.56 -10.84
N TRP A 267 6.38 -18.23 -10.79
CA TRP A 267 5.45 -17.23 -11.32
C TRP A 267 5.84 -16.64 -12.67
N GLY A 268 7.08 -16.83 -13.11
CA GLY A 268 7.55 -16.37 -14.42
C GLY A 268 7.86 -14.86 -14.47
N TYR A 269 8.16 -14.20 -13.35
CA TYR A 269 8.48 -12.78 -13.30
C TYR A 269 9.68 -12.40 -14.16
N LYS A 270 9.56 -11.30 -14.94
CA LYS A 270 10.57 -10.85 -15.92
C LYS A 270 11.18 -9.49 -15.58
N GLY A 271 10.63 -8.75 -14.63
CA GLY A 271 11.15 -7.45 -14.24
C GLY A 271 12.38 -7.55 -13.32
N ILE A 272 12.83 -6.41 -12.81
CA ILE A 272 13.91 -6.35 -11.83
C ILE A 272 13.38 -6.45 -10.39
N VAL A 273 14.24 -6.92 -9.48
CA VAL A 273 14.04 -6.81 -8.05
C VAL A 273 15.01 -5.77 -7.52
N GLU A 274 14.52 -4.83 -6.75
CA GLU A 274 15.34 -3.87 -6.03
C GLU A 274 15.20 -4.04 -4.52
N THR A 275 16.22 -3.62 -3.76
CA THR A 275 16.11 -3.60 -2.30
C THR A 275 15.24 -2.43 -1.85
N ASP A 276 14.58 -2.58 -0.71
CA ASP A 276 14.14 -1.42 0.04
C ASP A 276 15.36 -0.58 0.51
N TRP A 277 15.14 0.69 0.91
CA TRP A 277 16.18 1.68 1.16
C TRP A 277 16.95 1.41 2.44
N ILE A 278 18.06 0.68 2.35
CA ILE A 278 18.91 0.36 3.49
C ILE A 278 20.38 0.36 3.08
N GLY A 279 21.24 0.74 4.01
CA GLY A 279 22.68 0.61 3.84
C GLY A 279 23.18 -0.82 3.90
N LYS A 280 24.51 -0.98 3.82
CA LYS A 280 25.17 -2.28 3.98
C LYS A 280 24.81 -2.90 5.31
N ARG A 281 24.33 -4.14 5.29
CA ARG A 281 24.09 -4.93 6.50
C ARG A 281 25.34 -5.72 6.90
N ALA A 282 25.61 -5.79 8.21
CA ALA A 282 26.71 -6.60 8.71
C ALA A 282 26.43 -8.10 8.64
N ASP A 283 25.15 -8.50 8.72
CA ASP A 283 24.68 -9.89 8.79
C ASP A 283 24.04 -10.39 7.48
N LEU A 284 24.16 -9.62 6.37
CA LEU A 284 23.77 -10.01 5.03
C LEU A 284 24.88 -9.62 4.04
N PRO A 285 25.72 -10.55 3.60
CA PRO A 285 26.72 -10.29 2.58
C PRO A 285 26.10 -9.87 1.24
N LEU A 286 26.68 -8.89 0.57
CA LEU A 286 26.15 -8.33 -0.68
C LEU A 286 26.14 -9.36 -1.82
N GLU A 287 27.12 -10.28 -1.84
CA GLU A 287 27.16 -11.39 -2.78
C GLU A 287 25.90 -12.28 -2.68
N GLN A 288 25.35 -12.47 -1.48
CA GLN A 288 24.12 -13.25 -1.28
C GLN A 288 22.90 -12.54 -1.89
N GLU A 289 22.83 -11.20 -1.81
CA GLU A 289 21.75 -10.43 -2.41
C GLU A 289 21.79 -10.55 -3.94
N VAL A 290 22.97 -10.40 -4.56
CA VAL A 290 23.17 -10.54 -6.01
C VAL A 290 22.84 -11.97 -6.48
N GLU A 291 23.31 -12.98 -5.76
CA GLU A 291 23.06 -14.41 -6.05
C GLU A 291 21.58 -14.76 -5.97
N ALA A 292 20.89 -14.23 -4.95
CA ALA A 292 19.45 -14.43 -4.76
C ALA A 292 18.60 -13.84 -5.88
N GLY A 293 19.14 -12.91 -6.67
CA GLY A 293 18.46 -12.26 -7.78
C GLY A 293 17.85 -10.90 -7.42
N ASN A 294 18.40 -10.23 -6.42
CA ASN A 294 18.22 -8.79 -6.22
C ASN A 294 19.07 -8.09 -7.29
N ASP A 295 18.44 -7.32 -8.16
CA ASP A 295 19.08 -6.78 -9.36
C ASP A 295 19.59 -5.33 -9.12
N LEU A 296 19.07 -4.63 -8.10
CA LEU A 296 19.43 -3.24 -7.81
C LEU A 296 19.42 -2.97 -6.30
N MET A 297 20.56 -2.54 -5.75
CA MET A 297 20.72 -2.19 -4.34
C MET A 297 20.46 -0.70 -4.14
N MET A 298 19.35 -0.36 -3.46
CA MET A 298 18.94 1.02 -3.20
C MET A 298 19.18 1.43 -1.74
N PRO A 299 19.46 2.70 -1.45
CA PRO A 299 19.69 3.82 -2.37
C PRO A 299 21.04 3.77 -3.09
N GLY A 300 21.94 2.86 -2.70
CA GLY A 300 23.28 2.68 -3.24
C GLY A 300 24.37 3.46 -2.47
N TYR A 301 25.50 2.80 -2.26
CA TYR A 301 26.69 3.39 -1.65
C TYR A 301 27.92 3.00 -2.47
N PRO A 302 28.90 3.90 -2.67
CA PRO A 302 30.10 3.59 -3.46
C PRO A 302 30.86 2.35 -2.99
N ALA A 303 30.86 2.07 -1.68
CA ALA A 303 31.50 0.88 -1.10
C ALA A 303 30.85 -0.43 -1.60
N GLN A 304 29.55 -0.45 -1.90
CA GLN A 304 28.88 -1.66 -2.41
C GLN A 304 29.37 -2.03 -3.81
N VAL A 305 29.75 -1.05 -4.65
CA VAL A 305 30.33 -1.31 -5.97
C VAL A 305 31.66 -2.08 -5.79
N GLN A 306 32.51 -1.63 -4.87
CA GLN A 306 33.79 -2.28 -4.59
C GLN A 306 33.59 -3.68 -3.98
N ASP A 307 32.57 -3.84 -3.08
CA ASP A 307 32.24 -5.14 -2.49
C ASP A 307 31.88 -6.18 -3.57
N ILE A 308 31.09 -5.79 -4.59
CA ILE A 308 30.73 -6.68 -5.72
C ILE A 308 31.99 -7.03 -6.53
N VAL A 309 32.82 -6.04 -6.87
CA VAL A 309 34.05 -6.24 -7.63
C VAL A 309 34.99 -7.22 -6.88
N ASP A 310 35.17 -6.99 -5.59
CA ASP A 310 36.04 -7.83 -4.76
C ASP A 310 35.48 -9.26 -4.58
N ALA A 311 34.16 -9.39 -4.40
CA ALA A 311 33.50 -10.69 -4.32
C ALA A 311 33.72 -11.53 -5.59
N VAL A 312 33.62 -10.92 -6.78
CA VAL A 312 33.90 -11.60 -8.04
C VAL A 312 35.39 -11.95 -8.17
N LYS A 313 36.31 -11.00 -7.89
CA LYS A 313 37.76 -11.24 -7.99
C LYS A 313 38.25 -12.32 -7.02
N ASN A 314 37.60 -12.42 -5.86
CA ASN A 314 37.94 -13.44 -4.84
C ASN A 314 37.16 -14.77 -5.00
N GLY A 315 36.36 -14.92 -6.04
CA GLY A 315 35.59 -16.14 -6.33
C GLY A 315 34.43 -16.42 -5.38
N LYS A 316 33.97 -15.41 -4.60
CA LYS A 316 32.80 -15.49 -3.72
C LYS A 316 31.49 -15.28 -4.45
N LEU A 317 31.53 -14.58 -5.60
CA LEU A 317 30.38 -14.32 -6.46
C LEU A 317 30.70 -14.74 -7.90
N ASP A 318 29.84 -15.54 -8.52
CA ASP A 318 30.00 -15.93 -9.92
C ASP A 318 29.65 -14.72 -10.83
N ILE A 319 30.54 -14.40 -11.75
CA ILE A 319 30.31 -13.34 -12.77
C ILE A 319 29.01 -13.57 -13.56
N LYS A 320 28.56 -14.82 -13.70
CA LYS A 320 27.30 -15.16 -14.38
C LYS A 320 26.09 -14.61 -13.64
N ASP A 321 26.12 -14.56 -12.31
CA ASP A 321 25.06 -13.97 -11.50
C ASP A 321 25.03 -12.45 -11.67
N VAL A 322 26.19 -11.81 -11.72
CA VAL A 322 26.32 -10.38 -12.04
C VAL A 322 25.78 -10.11 -13.45
N ASP A 323 26.21 -10.87 -14.46
CA ASP A 323 25.78 -10.69 -15.86
C ASP A 323 24.27 -10.92 -16.03
N ARG A 324 23.70 -11.88 -15.30
CA ARG A 324 22.25 -12.13 -15.26
C ARG A 324 21.49 -10.90 -14.75
N ASN A 325 21.94 -10.31 -13.64
CA ASN A 325 21.28 -9.15 -13.03
C ASN A 325 21.49 -7.90 -13.90
N VAL A 326 22.69 -7.69 -14.44
CA VAL A 326 22.98 -6.62 -15.41
C VAL A 326 22.07 -6.70 -16.63
N ARG A 327 21.86 -7.89 -17.18
CA ARG A 327 20.91 -8.11 -18.29
C ARG A 327 19.52 -7.58 -17.97
N ARG A 328 18.98 -7.95 -16.79
CA ARG A 328 17.65 -7.50 -16.34
C ARG A 328 17.60 -5.99 -16.18
N MET A 329 18.66 -5.40 -15.63
CA MET A 329 18.77 -3.94 -15.52
C MET A 329 18.74 -3.27 -16.91
N LEU A 330 19.46 -3.78 -17.89
CA LEU A 330 19.45 -3.23 -19.26
C LEU A 330 18.08 -3.42 -19.93
N GLU A 331 17.44 -4.59 -19.76
CA GLU A 331 16.07 -4.86 -20.24
C GLU A 331 15.01 -3.93 -19.58
N TYR A 332 15.23 -3.52 -18.33
CA TYR A 332 14.43 -2.53 -17.65
C TYR A 332 14.70 -1.12 -18.21
N ILE A 333 15.96 -0.70 -18.32
CA ILE A 333 16.35 0.66 -18.73
C ILE A 333 15.80 0.99 -20.12
N VAL A 334 15.86 0.08 -21.08
CA VAL A 334 15.36 0.33 -22.45
C VAL A 334 13.84 0.57 -22.52
N LYS A 335 13.09 0.25 -21.47
CA LYS A 335 11.64 0.53 -21.38
C LYS A 335 11.34 1.94 -20.92
N THR A 336 12.27 2.59 -20.21
CA THR A 336 12.02 3.84 -19.51
C THR A 336 11.80 5.02 -20.46
N PRO A 337 10.98 6.00 -20.08
CA PRO A 337 10.79 7.24 -20.83
C PRO A 337 12.11 7.98 -21.08
N ARG A 338 12.98 8.01 -20.07
CA ARG A 338 14.29 8.65 -20.15
C ARG A 338 15.19 8.04 -21.22
N PHE A 339 15.27 6.70 -21.30
CA PHE A 339 16.00 6.03 -22.36
C PHE A 339 15.42 6.34 -23.74
N LYS A 340 14.10 6.41 -23.86
CA LYS A 340 13.40 6.76 -25.11
C LYS A 340 13.48 8.24 -25.48
N GLY A 341 14.10 9.07 -24.64
CA GLY A 341 14.25 10.52 -24.88
C GLY A 341 12.94 11.30 -24.78
N TYR A 342 11.98 10.83 -23.96
CA TYR A 342 10.73 11.53 -23.71
C TYR A 342 10.97 12.92 -23.17
N LYS A 343 10.15 13.89 -23.61
CA LYS A 343 10.25 15.29 -23.17
C LYS A 343 9.15 15.57 -22.16
N TYR A 344 9.56 15.67 -20.90
CA TYR A 344 8.67 15.93 -19.77
C TYR A 344 8.12 17.35 -19.82
N SER A 345 6.82 17.53 -19.60
CA SER A 345 6.21 18.88 -19.55
C SER A 345 6.44 19.56 -18.19
N GLY A 346 6.47 18.78 -17.12
CA GLY A 346 6.39 19.26 -15.75
C GLY A 346 5.02 19.81 -15.36
N GLU A 347 3.98 19.60 -16.17
CA GLU A 347 2.65 20.20 -16.03
C GLU A 347 1.54 19.16 -16.28
N PRO A 348 1.38 18.16 -15.37
CA PRO A 348 0.25 17.23 -15.45
C PRO A 348 -1.08 17.93 -15.16
N ASP A 349 -2.21 17.35 -15.58
CA ASP A 349 -3.54 17.89 -15.32
C ASP A 349 -4.00 17.60 -13.88
N LEU A 350 -3.42 18.33 -12.91
CA LEU A 350 -3.76 18.20 -11.49
C LEU A 350 -5.24 18.43 -11.18
N LYS A 351 -5.95 19.24 -12.01
CA LYS A 351 -7.38 19.48 -11.82
C LYS A 351 -8.21 18.24 -12.15
N ALA A 352 -7.89 17.56 -13.24
CA ALA A 352 -8.52 16.29 -13.59
C ALA A 352 -8.20 15.21 -12.53
N HIS A 353 -6.96 15.19 -12.02
CA HIS A 353 -6.55 14.24 -10.99
C HIS A 353 -7.24 14.50 -9.65
N ALA A 354 -7.45 15.76 -9.25
CA ALA A 354 -8.25 16.11 -8.07
C ALA A 354 -9.70 15.61 -8.19
N ALA A 355 -10.30 15.65 -9.38
CA ALA A 355 -11.64 15.10 -9.61
C ALA A 355 -11.67 13.56 -9.45
N ILE A 356 -10.62 12.86 -9.92
CA ILE A 356 -10.44 11.41 -9.71
C ILE A 356 -10.27 11.11 -8.22
N THR A 357 -9.49 11.93 -7.49
CA THR A 357 -9.32 11.83 -6.04
C THR A 357 -10.66 11.94 -5.33
N ARG A 358 -11.47 12.94 -5.64
CA ARG A 358 -12.80 13.13 -5.03
C ARG A 358 -13.74 11.95 -5.31
N GLN A 359 -13.74 11.43 -6.54
CA GLN A 359 -14.53 10.26 -6.91
C GLN A 359 -14.07 9.01 -6.14
N SER A 360 -12.78 8.74 -6.10
CA SER A 360 -12.24 7.54 -5.43
C SER A 360 -12.38 7.61 -3.91
N SER A 361 -12.25 8.81 -3.31
CA SER A 361 -12.51 9.04 -1.89
C SER A 361 -13.95 8.73 -1.52
N THR A 362 -14.91 9.36 -2.22
CA THR A 362 -16.34 9.16 -1.93
C THR A 362 -16.77 7.70 -2.11
N GLU A 363 -16.22 7.01 -3.11
CA GLU A 363 -16.55 5.60 -3.35
C GLU A 363 -15.87 4.64 -2.37
N GLY A 364 -14.76 5.07 -1.72
CA GLY A 364 -14.03 4.29 -0.71
C GLY A 364 -14.47 4.55 0.73
N MET A 365 -15.18 5.64 1.01
CA MET A 365 -15.75 5.91 2.33
C MET A 365 -16.79 4.88 2.72
N VAL A 366 -16.77 4.42 3.99
CA VAL A 366 -17.64 3.35 4.46
C VAL A 366 -18.59 3.87 5.54
N LEU A 367 -19.89 3.75 5.29
CA LEU A 367 -20.93 4.07 6.27
C LEU A 367 -21.14 2.85 7.19
N LEU A 368 -20.74 2.97 8.46
CA LEU A 368 -20.84 1.89 9.44
C LEU A 368 -22.15 1.87 10.21
N LYS A 369 -22.71 3.05 10.47
CA LYS A 369 -23.97 3.22 11.23
C LYS A 369 -24.74 4.39 10.66
N ASN A 370 -26.08 4.26 10.62
CA ASN A 370 -26.98 5.37 10.25
C ASN A 370 -28.38 5.20 10.83
N ASP A 371 -28.64 5.83 11.99
CA ASP A 371 -29.94 5.85 12.64
C ASP A 371 -30.72 7.10 12.18
N ALA A 372 -30.99 7.14 10.86
CA ALA A 372 -31.69 8.24 10.18
C ALA A 372 -31.06 9.64 10.38
N ALA A 373 -29.73 9.70 10.54
CA ALA A 373 -28.99 10.95 10.60
C ALA A 373 -28.48 11.40 9.22
N LEU A 374 -28.28 10.45 8.31
CA LEU A 374 -27.78 10.70 6.96
C LEU A 374 -28.72 10.14 5.89
N PRO A 375 -28.83 10.77 4.70
CA PRO A 375 -28.21 12.05 4.37
C PRO A 375 -28.83 13.22 5.13
N ILE A 376 -28.01 14.25 5.39
CA ILE A 376 -28.50 15.46 6.05
C ILE A 376 -29.45 16.24 5.12
N HIS A 377 -30.60 16.64 5.67
CA HIS A 377 -31.56 17.48 4.94
C HIS A 377 -31.90 18.72 5.74
N GLY A 378 -31.78 19.88 5.12
CA GLY A 378 -32.21 21.16 5.72
C GLY A 378 -31.31 21.68 6.84
N LEU A 379 -30.19 21.06 7.16
CA LEU A 379 -29.25 21.60 8.14
C LEU A 379 -28.61 22.87 7.59
N LYS A 380 -28.58 23.92 8.40
CA LYS A 380 -27.95 25.20 8.08
C LYS A 380 -26.66 25.42 8.84
N THR A 381 -26.61 24.95 10.08
CA THR A 381 -25.46 25.13 10.97
C THR A 381 -25.20 23.86 11.76
N VAL A 382 -23.94 23.47 11.85
CA VAL A 382 -23.49 22.34 12.66
C VAL A 382 -22.46 22.79 13.70
N ALA A 383 -22.48 22.14 14.86
CA ALA A 383 -21.38 22.24 15.82
C ALA A 383 -20.33 21.21 15.43
N LEU A 384 -19.15 21.68 15.05
CA LEU A 384 -18.09 20.85 14.51
C LEU A 384 -17.01 20.62 15.57
N PHE A 385 -16.95 19.41 16.12
CA PHE A 385 -16.02 19.00 17.17
C PHE A 385 -14.88 18.15 16.61
N GLY A 386 -13.81 18.06 17.40
CA GLY A 386 -12.63 17.27 17.10
C GLY A 386 -11.58 18.04 16.31
N VAL A 387 -10.33 18.00 16.78
CA VAL A 387 -9.20 18.69 16.16
C VAL A 387 -9.04 18.33 14.69
N ASN A 388 -9.31 17.06 14.33
CA ASN A 388 -9.21 16.59 12.96
C ASN A 388 -10.33 17.10 12.03
N SER A 389 -11.36 17.78 12.54
CA SER A 389 -12.28 18.55 11.69
C SER A 389 -11.61 19.78 11.07
N TYR A 390 -10.60 20.32 11.73
CA TYR A 390 -9.87 21.55 11.37
C TYR A 390 -8.45 21.27 10.86
N ASP A 391 -7.95 20.07 11.12
CA ASP A 391 -6.69 19.53 10.64
C ASP A 391 -6.92 18.13 10.05
N PHE A 392 -7.70 18.09 8.98
CA PHE A 392 -8.13 16.85 8.35
C PHE A 392 -6.96 16.15 7.66
N MET A 393 -6.68 14.90 8.05
CA MET A 393 -5.55 14.15 7.53
C MET A 393 -5.86 13.62 6.13
N SER A 394 -5.13 14.11 5.14
CA SER A 394 -5.28 13.71 3.73
C SER A 394 -4.54 12.41 3.40
N GLY A 395 -3.43 12.10 4.09
CA GLY A 395 -2.58 10.94 3.82
C GLY A 395 -1.72 10.53 5.01
N GLY A 396 -0.93 9.46 4.85
CA GLY A 396 -0.03 8.93 5.86
C GLY A 396 1.31 9.64 5.94
N LEU A 397 2.18 9.16 6.84
CA LEU A 397 3.55 9.64 7.04
C LEU A 397 4.57 8.75 6.31
N GLY A 398 5.79 9.28 6.13
CA GLY A 398 6.90 8.55 5.54
C GLY A 398 6.86 8.53 4.02
N SER A 399 7.26 7.42 3.40
CA SER A 399 7.29 7.25 1.94
C SER A 399 5.91 7.35 1.28
N GLY A 400 4.83 7.22 2.06
CA GLY A 400 3.44 7.45 1.62
C GLY A 400 2.98 8.90 1.63
N ALA A 401 3.81 9.85 2.10
CA ALA A 401 3.48 11.28 2.10
C ALA A 401 3.59 11.89 0.70
N VAL A 402 2.75 12.88 0.41
CA VAL A 402 2.73 13.60 -0.85
C VAL A 402 2.86 15.10 -0.60
N ASN A 403 3.71 15.79 -1.37
CA ASN A 403 3.83 17.25 -1.33
C ASN A 403 2.70 17.88 -2.14
N VAL A 404 1.62 18.23 -1.45
CA VAL A 404 0.39 18.72 -2.06
C VAL A 404 0.28 20.25 -2.06
N GLY A 405 -0.32 20.82 -3.08
CA GLY A 405 -0.55 22.26 -3.16
C GLY A 405 -1.69 22.76 -2.27
N TYR A 406 -2.63 21.88 -1.93
CA TYR A 406 -3.77 22.18 -1.04
C TYR A 406 -4.36 20.89 -0.47
N SER A 407 -5.15 21.03 0.58
CA SER A 407 -6.02 19.99 1.13
C SER A 407 -7.30 20.64 1.66
N VAL A 408 -8.44 19.95 1.47
CA VAL A 408 -9.75 20.46 1.91
C VAL A 408 -10.12 19.83 3.25
N ASP A 409 -10.24 20.66 4.28
CA ASP A 409 -10.70 20.27 5.61
C ASP A 409 -12.25 20.22 5.71
N MET A 410 -12.77 19.81 6.86
CA MET A 410 -14.21 19.68 7.08
C MET A 410 -14.93 21.04 7.06
N VAL A 411 -14.30 22.10 7.59
CA VAL A 411 -14.89 23.46 7.60
C VAL A 411 -15.11 23.94 6.16
N THR A 412 -14.08 23.79 5.34
CA THR A 412 -14.11 24.16 3.92
C THR A 412 -15.13 23.30 3.14
N GLY A 413 -15.14 21.99 3.36
CA GLY A 413 -16.07 21.07 2.71
C GLY A 413 -17.53 21.37 3.03
N LEU A 414 -17.85 21.62 4.30
CA LEU A 414 -19.19 22.02 4.74
C LEU A 414 -19.62 23.37 4.14
N LYS A 415 -18.71 24.35 4.17
CA LYS A 415 -18.96 25.66 3.55
C LYS A 415 -19.29 25.55 2.07
N ASN A 416 -18.60 24.67 1.34
CA ASN A 416 -18.81 24.46 -0.11
C ASN A 416 -20.20 23.89 -0.45
N ILE A 417 -20.88 23.27 0.53
CA ILE A 417 -22.26 22.79 0.39
C ILE A 417 -23.29 23.69 1.07
N GLY A 418 -22.87 24.88 1.55
CA GLY A 418 -23.75 25.86 2.18
C GLY A 418 -24.13 25.58 3.62
N VAL A 419 -23.40 24.71 4.32
CA VAL A 419 -23.57 24.42 5.75
C VAL A 419 -22.53 25.23 6.53
N ALA A 420 -22.98 26.04 7.48
CA ALA A 420 -22.12 26.82 8.37
C ALA A 420 -21.69 26.00 9.58
N THR A 421 -20.56 26.36 10.16
CA THR A 421 -20.13 25.87 11.47
C THR A 421 -20.39 26.94 12.55
N THR A 422 -20.58 26.53 13.82
CA THR A 422 -20.75 27.49 14.92
C THR A 422 -19.47 28.30 15.10
N PRO A 423 -19.53 29.66 15.11
CA PRO A 423 -18.33 30.49 14.98
C PRO A 423 -17.36 30.36 16.15
N GLN A 424 -17.85 30.32 17.38
CA GLN A 424 -17.02 30.32 18.59
C GLN A 424 -16.20 29.01 18.68
N LEU A 425 -16.83 27.85 18.45
CA LEU A 425 -16.17 26.56 18.47
C LEU A 425 -15.13 26.47 17.33
N THR A 426 -15.49 26.97 16.16
CA THR A 426 -14.57 27.03 15.00
C THR A 426 -13.34 27.88 15.35
N GLU A 427 -13.49 29.04 15.96
CA GLU A 427 -12.37 29.88 16.36
C GLU A 427 -11.47 29.21 17.40
N ILE A 428 -12.03 28.54 18.41
CA ILE A 428 -11.26 27.80 19.42
C ILE A 428 -10.34 26.77 18.74
N TYR A 429 -10.90 25.90 17.90
CA TYR A 429 -10.12 24.84 17.25
C TYR A 429 -9.12 25.40 16.23
N GLN A 430 -9.49 26.38 15.42
CA GLN A 430 -8.57 26.99 14.45
C GLN A 430 -7.37 27.67 15.13
N ASN A 431 -7.61 28.38 16.26
CA ASN A 431 -6.53 28.98 17.04
C ASN A 431 -5.63 27.91 17.67
N TYR A 432 -6.22 26.83 18.19
CA TYR A 432 -5.46 25.71 18.72
C TYR A 432 -4.58 25.05 17.64
N VAL A 433 -5.16 24.69 16.50
CA VAL A 433 -4.42 24.08 15.38
C VAL A 433 -3.26 24.96 14.93
N LYS A 434 -3.51 26.26 14.77
CA LYS A 434 -2.46 27.22 14.41
C LYS A 434 -1.32 27.26 15.43
N TYR A 435 -1.66 27.31 16.74
CA TYR A 435 -0.68 27.29 17.81
C TYR A 435 0.10 25.97 17.85
N ALA A 436 -0.60 24.83 17.83
CA ALA A 436 0.02 23.51 17.91
C ALA A 436 0.98 23.25 16.73
N LYS A 437 0.58 23.63 15.52
CA LYS A 437 1.47 23.54 14.33
C LYS A 437 2.68 24.44 14.44
N ALA A 438 2.52 25.67 14.94
CA ALA A 438 3.66 26.56 15.14
C ALA A 438 4.63 26.00 16.20
N LYS A 439 4.12 25.41 17.28
CA LYS A 439 4.92 24.73 18.30
C LYS A 439 5.67 23.53 17.72
N LEU A 440 4.98 22.63 17.02
CA LEU A 440 5.62 21.49 16.36
C LEU A 440 6.77 21.95 15.44
N LYS A 441 6.56 23.02 14.66
CA LYS A 441 7.60 23.57 13.78
C LYS A 441 8.79 24.13 14.57
N ALA A 442 8.55 24.74 15.72
CA ALA A 442 9.62 25.28 16.58
C ALA A 442 10.42 24.19 17.29
N ASP A 443 9.74 23.11 17.69
CA ASP A 443 10.32 21.99 18.43
C ASP A 443 11.02 20.97 17.50
N LYS A 444 10.96 21.17 16.18
CA LYS A 444 11.59 20.27 15.18
C LYS A 444 13.07 20.07 15.44
N ASN A 445 13.45 18.81 15.67
CA ASN A 445 14.84 18.39 15.56
C ASN A 445 15.19 18.22 14.07
N PRO A 446 16.13 19.00 13.50
CA PRO A 446 16.50 18.88 12.09
C PRO A 446 16.95 17.47 11.67
N MET A 447 17.44 16.67 12.64
CA MET A 447 17.87 15.29 12.41
C MET A 447 16.72 14.30 12.24
N MET A 448 15.48 14.72 12.58
CA MET A 448 14.26 13.90 12.52
C MET A 448 13.34 14.30 11.35
N TRP A 449 13.80 15.19 10.44
CA TRP A 449 12.99 15.68 9.32
C TRP A 449 12.40 14.57 8.44
N PHE A 450 13.07 13.43 8.35
CA PHE A 450 12.59 12.27 7.59
C PHE A 450 11.37 11.57 8.22
N LEU A 451 11.20 11.67 9.56
CA LEU A 451 9.98 11.21 10.24
C LEU A 451 8.84 12.23 10.10
N ASP A 452 9.15 13.43 9.65
CA ASP A 452 8.28 14.59 9.54
C ASP A 452 7.60 14.70 8.16
N GLN A 453 7.80 13.72 7.32
CA GLN A 453 7.17 13.63 5.99
C GLN A 453 5.69 13.31 6.18
N GLY A 454 4.85 14.33 5.97
CA GLY A 454 3.40 14.25 6.13
C GLY A 454 2.85 15.14 7.25
N GLN A 455 1.61 14.91 7.62
CA GLN A 455 0.87 15.68 8.60
C GLN A 455 0.76 14.91 9.93
N PRO A 456 1.53 15.25 10.98
CA PRO A 456 1.42 14.57 12.27
C PRO A 456 0.06 14.86 12.91
N LYS A 457 -0.48 13.89 13.66
CA LYS A 457 -1.69 14.08 14.44
C LYS A 457 -1.46 15.10 15.56
N LEU A 458 -2.35 16.06 15.67
CA LEU A 458 -2.42 16.95 16.83
C LEU A 458 -3.22 16.27 17.95
N ASP A 459 -2.86 16.55 19.20
CA ASP A 459 -3.63 16.08 20.36
C ASP A 459 -5.03 16.73 20.40
N GLU A 460 -6.01 15.98 20.88
CA GLU A 460 -7.35 16.50 21.10
C GLU A 460 -7.38 17.42 22.34
N ILE A 461 -8.21 18.46 22.29
CA ILE A 461 -8.42 19.39 23.41
C ILE A 461 -9.65 19.01 24.23
N GLU A 462 -9.60 19.25 25.53
CA GLU A 462 -10.74 19.00 26.39
C GLU A 462 -11.90 19.98 26.09
N ILE A 463 -13.05 19.43 25.71
CA ILE A 463 -14.29 20.15 25.49
C ILE A 463 -15.19 19.99 26.73
N THR A 464 -15.36 21.06 27.49
CA THR A 464 -16.16 21.06 28.72
C THR A 464 -17.66 20.99 28.43
N GLU A 465 -18.45 20.50 29.39
CA GLU A 465 -19.92 20.52 29.31
C GLU A 465 -20.47 21.93 29.05
N ARG A 466 -19.85 22.97 29.66
CA ARG A 466 -20.23 24.37 29.42
C ARG A 466 -20.02 24.80 27.97
N CYS A 467 -18.95 24.34 27.35
CA CYS A 467 -18.69 24.60 25.92
C CYS A 467 -19.78 23.94 25.06
N VAL A 468 -20.07 22.66 25.30
CA VAL A 468 -21.10 21.91 24.54
C VAL A 468 -22.49 22.57 24.74
N ALA A 469 -22.87 22.91 25.97
CA ALA A 469 -24.15 23.59 26.27
C ALA A 469 -24.27 24.97 25.61
N GLY A 470 -23.15 25.67 25.39
CA GLY A 470 -23.09 26.94 24.66
C GLY A 470 -23.21 26.81 23.15
N GLU A 471 -22.85 25.68 22.59
CA GLU A 471 -22.87 25.43 21.14
C GLU A 471 -24.16 24.72 20.68
N GLU A 472 -24.72 23.81 21.50
CA GLU A 472 -25.93 23.04 21.16
C GLU A 472 -27.08 23.92 20.67
N PRO A 473 -27.47 25.04 21.31
CA PRO A 473 -28.59 25.84 20.84
C PRO A 473 -28.37 26.54 19.50
N LYS A 474 -27.13 26.68 19.07
CA LYS A 474 -26.72 27.38 17.84
C LYS A 474 -26.66 26.46 16.63
N ALA A 475 -26.74 25.14 16.83
CA ALA A 475 -26.52 24.15 15.79
C ALA A 475 -27.72 23.23 15.61
N ASP A 476 -27.92 22.76 14.36
CA ASP A 476 -28.97 21.80 14.01
C ASP A 476 -28.55 20.37 14.33
N ALA A 477 -27.25 20.08 14.29
CA ALA A 477 -26.65 18.80 14.61
C ALA A 477 -25.19 18.97 15.05
N ALA A 478 -24.60 17.91 15.63
CA ALA A 478 -23.16 17.83 15.89
C ALA A 478 -22.47 16.90 14.90
N ILE A 479 -21.26 17.29 14.48
CA ILE A 479 -20.32 16.46 13.76
C ILE A 479 -19.04 16.39 14.56
N ILE A 480 -18.53 15.18 14.81
CA ILE A 480 -17.28 14.95 15.53
C ILE A 480 -16.31 14.22 14.60
N THR A 481 -15.10 14.75 14.41
CA THR A 481 -14.07 14.05 13.64
C THR A 481 -13.00 13.47 14.55
N ILE A 482 -12.86 12.15 14.55
CA ILE A 482 -11.81 11.43 15.26
C ILE A 482 -10.73 11.02 14.29
N GLY A 483 -9.50 11.45 14.53
CA GLY A 483 -8.37 11.18 13.65
C GLY A 483 -7.36 10.19 14.23
N ARG A 484 -6.76 9.41 13.36
CA ARG A 484 -5.59 8.58 13.68
C ARG A 484 -4.58 8.66 12.56
N GLN A 485 -3.40 9.15 12.88
CA GLN A 485 -2.30 9.14 11.95
C GLN A 485 -1.72 7.72 11.88
N ALA A 486 -1.25 7.36 10.71
CA ALA A 486 -0.54 6.12 10.45
C ALA A 486 0.73 6.44 9.65
N GLY A 487 1.78 5.67 9.85
CA GLY A 487 3.06 6.02 9.24
C GLY A 487 4.07 4.91 9.24
N GLU A 488 5.07 5.15 8.42
CA GLU A 488 6.25 4.30 8.30
C GLU A 488 7.14 4.42 9.53
N GLY A 489 7.74 3.29 9.94
CA GLY A 489 8.70 3.21 11.04
C GLY A 489 8.10 3.08 12.44
N MET A 490 6.77 3.10 12.59
CA MET A 490 6.10 3.02 13.88
C MET A 490 4.82 2.21 13.78
N ASP A 491 4.63 1.26 14.70
CA ASP A 491 3.35 0.58 14.91
C ASP A 491 2.46 1.36 15.87
N ARG A 492 1.15 1.15 15.77
CA ARG A 492 0.14 1.82 16.59
C ARG A 492 0.02 1.17 17.95
N GLN A 493 -0.36 1.97 18.95
CA GLN A 493 -0.65 1.50 20.30
C GLN A 493 -2.14 1.17 20.48
N ILE A 494 -2.41 0.27 21.46
CA ILE A 494 -3.80 -0.01 21.85
C ILE A 494 -4.43 1.23 22.49
N ASN A 495 -3.74 1.83 23.49
CA ASN A 495 -4.27 2.96 24.22
C ASN A 495 -4.05 4.28 23.49
N GLY A 496 -5.11 5.02 23.23
CA GLY A 496 -5.08 6.33 22.58
C GLY A 496 -4.96 6.30 21.06
N GLU A 497 -4.67 5.13 20.43
CA GLU A 497 -4.61 5.01 18.97
C GLU A 497 -5.57 3.97 18.41
N PHE A 498 -5.55 2.71 18.87
CA PHE A 498 -6.63 1.79 18.55
C PHE A 498 -7.89 2.16 19.35
N ASN A 499 -7.77 2.31 20.68
CA ASN A 499 -8.84 2.83 21.52
C ASN A 499 -8.88 4.36 21.44
N LEU A 500 -10.03 4.95 21.79
CA LEU A 500 -10.12 6.38 22.04
C LEU A 500 -9.24 6.78 23.25
N SER A 501 -8.67 7.98 23.21
CA SER A 501 -8.18 8.63 24.42
C SER A 501 -9.36 9.01 25.34
N GLN A 502 -9.10 9.22 26.63
CA GLN A 502 -10.15 9.63 27.56
C GLN A 502 -10.81 10.95 27.13
N ILE A 503 -10.03 11.91 26.63
CA ILE A 503 -10.53 13.20 26.15
C ILE A 503 -11.50 13.02 24.98
N GLU A 504 -11.15 12.17 24.02
CA GLU A 504 -12.02 11.87 22.87
C GLU A 504 -13.31 11.15 23.29
N GLN A 505 -13.21 10.21 24.23
CA GLN A 505 -14.38 9.50 24.76
C GLN A 505 -15.32 10.46 25.51
N ASP A 506 -14.78 11.30 26.40
CA ASP A 506 -15.53 12.30 27.12
C ASP A 506 -16.22 13.30 26.18
N MET A 507 -15.53 13.74 25.14
CA MET A 507 -16.10 14.61 24.10
C MET A 507 -17.30 13.96 23.42
N ILE A 508 -17.17 12.71 22.94
CA ILE A 508 -18.29 12.00 22.29
C ILE A 508 -19.49 11.91 23.26
N PHE A 509 -19.26 11.55 24.52
CA PHE A 509 -20.33 11.34 25.48
C PHE A 509 -21.03 12.66 25.84
N ARG A 510 -20.27 13.72 26.18
CA ARG A 510 -20.81 15.05 26.49
C ARG A 510 -21.61 15.63 25.32
N VAL A 511 -21.10 15.53 24.11
CA VAL A 511 -21.78 16.02 22.91
C VAL A 511 -23.06 15.21 22.65
N SER A 512 -22.98 13.88 22.73
CA SER A 512 -24.16 13.02 22.53
C SER A 512 -25.26 13.30 23.54
N ASP A 513 -24.93 13.38 24.83
CA ASP A 513 -25.91 13.65 25.88
C ASP A 513 -26.60 15.00 25.67
N ALA A 514 -25.86 16.06 25.36
CA ALA A 514 -26.41 17.39 25.15
C ALA A 514 -27.32 17.49 23.92
N PHE A 515 -26.88 16.95 22.77
CA PHE A 515 -27.62 17.03 21.52
C PHE A 515 -28.84 16.11 21.53
N HIS A 516 -28.72 14.87 22.02
CA HIS A 516 -29.83 13.94 22.14
C HIS A 516 -30.93 14.43 23.11
N ALA A 517 -30.56 15.13 24.19
CA ALA A 517 -31.53 15.76 25.08
C ALA A 517 -32.44 16.78 24.37
N LYS A 518 -32.04 17.27 23.21
CA LYS A 518 -32.80 18.17 22.34
C LYS A 518 -33.31 17.53 21.05
N GLY A 519 -33.18 16.20 20.91
CA GLY A 519 -33.60 15.46 19.71
C GLY A 519 -32.73 15.73 18.50
N LYS A 520 -31.52 16.29 18.65
CA LYS A 520 -30.58 16.59 17.59
C LYS A 520 -29.62 15.41 17.33
N LYS A 521 -29.19 15.26 16.12
CA LYS A 521 -28.34 14.15 15.66
C LYS A 521 -26.86 14.40 15.93
N VAL A 522 -26.12 13.31 16.20
CA VAL A 522 -24.66 13.29 16.38
C VAL A 522 -24.04 12.33 15.35
N ILE A 523 -23.15 12.86 14.53
CA ILE A 523 -22.49 12.15 13.42
C ILE A 523 -21.00 12.09 13.73
N VAL A 524 -20.39 10.91 13.67
CA VAL A 524 -18.94 10.75 13.82
C VAL A 524 -18.30 10.42 12.49
N ILE A 525 -17.22 11.15 12.17
CA ILE A 525 -16.35 10.93 11.02
C ILE A 525 -15.05 10.33 11.53
N ILE A 526 -14.68 9.16 11.03
CA ILE A 526 -13.39 8.51 11.35
C ILE A 526 -12.39 8.82 10.25
N ASN A 527 -11.42 9.68 10.54
CA ASN A 527 -10.31 10.05 9.66
C ASN A 527 -9.05 9.29 10.09
N SER A 528 -8.92 8.04 9.67
CA SER A 528 -7.88 7.11 10.13
C SER A 528 -7.27 6.32 8.96
N GLY A 529 -5.98 5.99 9.07
CA GLY A 529 -5.31 5.10 8.11
C GLY A 529 -5.58 3.61 8.34
N SER A 530 -6.22 3.23 9.45
CA SER A 530 -6.48 1.84 9.82
C SER A 530 -7.67 1.73 10.78
N VAL A 531 -7.98 0.50 11.18
CA VAL A 531 -9.06 0.15 12.11
C VAL A 531 -8.88 0.80 13.47
N MET A 532 -9.98 1.17 14.13
CA MET A 532 -9.99 1.61 15.52
C MET A 532 -11.18 0.99 16.28
N GLU A 533 -11.12 1.04 17.59
CA GLU A 533 -12.19 0.55 18.47
C GLU A 533 -13.44 1.44 18.33
N THR A 534 -14.60 0.79 18.18
CA THR A 534 -15.89 1.47 18.07
C THR A 534 -16.96 0.90 19.01
N ALA A 535 -16.75 -0.30 19.54
CA ALA A 535 -17.77 -1.01 20.30
C ALA A 535 -18.17 -0.29 21.60
N SER A 536 -17.24 0.44 22.24
CA SER A 536 -17.51 1.14 23.51
C SER A 536 -18.34 2.42 23.36
N TRP A 537 -18.42 3.01 22.15
CA TRP A 537 -19.05 4.32 21.95
C TRP A 537 -20.04 4.40 20.78
N ARG A 538 -20.04 3.43 19.85
CA ARG A 538 -20.88 3.48 18.64
C ARG A 538 -22.38 3.65 18.94
N ASP A 539 -22.85 3.12 20.07
CA ASP A 539 -24.26 3.20 20.43
C ASP A 539 -24.66 4.57 21.00
N ARG A 540 -23.69 5.45 21.24
CA ARG A 540 -23.88 6.83 21.70
C ARG A 540 -24.16 7.83 20.58
N VAL A 541 -23.96 7.46 19.33
CA VAL A 541 -24.04 8.35 18.16
C VAL A 541 -25.00 7.82 17.12
N ASP A 542 -25.53 8.70 16.26
CA ASP A 542 -26.57 8.32 15.27
C ASP A 542 -25.97 7.83 13.96
N ALA A 543 -24.80 8.33 13.55
CA ALA A 543 -24.13 7.87 12.34
C ALA A 543 -22.63 7.81 12.51
N ILE A 544 -21.99 6.87 11.81
CA ILE A 544 -20.53 6.70 11.76
C ILE A 544 -20.11 6.52 10.31
N LEU A 545 -19.31 7.45 9.81
CA LEU A 545 -18.70 7.39 8.49
C LEU A 545 -17.19 7.26 8.60
N VAL A 546 -16.61 6.20 8.06
CA VAL A 546 -15.16 6.06 7.91
C VAL A 546 -14.74 6.77 6.63
N ALA A 547 -14.06 7.88 6.79
CA ALA A 547 -13.52 8.68 5.69
C ALA A 547 -12.13 8.21 5.26
N TRP A 548 -11.47 7.38 6.06
CA TRP A 548 -10.07 7.00 5.90
C TRP A 548 -9.15 8.23 5.92
N GLN A 549 -8.05 8.20 5.15
CA GLN A 549 -7.24 9.37 4.74
C GLN A 549 -7.46 9.56 3.24
N PRO A 550 -8.35 10.49 2.86
CA PRO A 550 -9.01 10.45 1.55
C PRO A 550 -8.36 11.32 0.47
N GLY A 551 -7.09 11.73 0.67
CA GLY A 551 -6.42 12.62 -0.26
C GLY A 551 -6.86 14.09 -0.15
N ILE A 552 -6.44 14.88 -1.15
CA ILE A 552 -6.57 16.36 -1.10
C ILE A 552 -8.01 16.87 -1.06
N GLU A 553 -8.98 16.10 -1.55
CA GLU A 553 -10.40 16.47 -1.64
C GLU A 553 -11.23 15.99 -0.42
N GLY A 554 -10.60 15.62 0.68
CA GLY A 554 -11.20 14.93 1.81
C GLY A 554 -12.48 15.57 2.35
N GLY A 555 -12.43 16.84 2.75
CA GLY A 555 -13.61 17.55 3.28
C GLY A 555 -14.77 17.68 2.28
N ASN A 556 -14.45 17.88 0.98
CA ASN A 556 -15.46 17.90 -0.09
C ASN A 556 -16.09 16.52 -0.27
N SER A 557 -15.28 15.46 -0.20
CA SER A 557 -15.73 14.07 -0.34
C SER A 557 -16.67 13.66 0.79
N VAL A 558 -16.33 14.01 2.03
CA VAL A 558 -17.21 13.80 3.18
C VAL A 558 -18.53 14.58 3.01
N ALA A 559 -18.46 15.85 2.60
CA ALA A 559 -19.64 16.67 2.37
C ALA A 559 -20.57 16.10 1.28
N ASP A 560 -20.03 15.53 0.21
CA ASP A 560 -20.79 14.85 -0.83
C ASP A 560 -21.56 13.61 -0.30
N ILE A 561 -20.97 12.86 0.62
CA ILE A 561 -21.64 11.75 1.30
C ILE A 561 -22.69 12.27 2.28
N LEU A 562 -22.33 13.22 3.15
CA LEU A 562 -23.24 13.75 4.16
C LEU A 562 -24.56 14.27 3.54
N THR A 563 -24.49 14.92 2.39
CA THR A 563 -25.67 15.48 1.70
C THR A 563 -26.43 14.47 0.84
N GLY A 564 -25.90 13.27 0.64
CA GLY A 564 -26.48 12.29 -0.30
C GLY A 564 -26.26 12.64 -1.78
N LYS A 565 -25.41 13.64 -2.09
CA LYS A 565 -24.96 13.90 -3.47
C LYS A 565 -24.26 12.68 -4.04
N VAL A 566 -23.53 11.96 -3.20
CA VAL A 566 -23.00 10.63 -3.48
C VAL A 566 -23.55 9.66 -2.44
N ASN A 567 -24.17 8.59 -2.90
CA ASN A 567 -24.62 7.51 -2.04
C ASN A 567 -23.41 6.65 -1.64
N PRO A 568 -23.14 6.41 -0.32
CA PRO A 568 -22.03 5.58 0.10
C PRO A 568 -22.15 4.16 -0.48
N SER A 569 -21.03 3.63 -0.94
CA SER A 569 -20.93 2.30 -1.54
C SER A 569 -19.60 1.62 -1.23
N GLY A 570 -18.80 2.22 -0.36
CA GLY A 570 -17.57 1.64 0.16
C GLY A 570 -17.87 0.47 1.10
N LYS A 571 -16.98 -0.52 1.11
CA LYS A 571 -17.07 -1.71 1.96
C LYS A 571 -15.74 -1.91 2.68
N LEU A 572 -15.80 -2.39 3.94
CA LEU A 572 -14.60 -2.70 4.71
C LEU A 572 -13.78 -3.79 4.02
N THR A 573 -12.48 -3.60 3.98
CA THR A 573 -11.52 -4.60 3.46
C THR A 573 -10.74 -5.31 4.57
N MET A 574 -11.15 -5.08 5.82
CA MET A 574 -10.67 -5.74 7.01
C MET A 574 -11.79 -5.84 8.04
N THR A 575 -11.69 -6.84 8.88
CA THR A 575 -12.55 -7.03 10.04
C THR A 575 -12.28 -5.95 11.09
N TRP A 576 -13.33 -5.36 11.66
CA TRP A 576 -13.25 -4.46 12.81
C TRP A 576 -13.53 -5.24 14.08
N PRO A 577 -12.54 -5.56 14.90
CA PRO A 577 -12.73 -6.33 16.13
C PRO A 577 -13.39 -5.46 17.22
N ILE A 578 -13.89 -6.10 18.26
CA ILE A 578 -14.37 -5.41 19.47
C ILE A 578 -13.18 -4.86 20.24
N ALA A 579 -12.11 -5.63 20.36
CA ALA A 579 -10.85 -5.21 20.99
C ALA A 579 -9.66 -5.63 20.11
N ALA A 580 -8.54 -4.90 20.20
CA ALA A 580 -7.32 -5.25 19.47
C ALA A 580 -6.82 -6.66 19.79
N THR A 581 -7.02 -7.10 21.03
CA THR A 581 -6.66 -8.44 21.52
C THR A 581 -7.50 -9.58 20.97
N ASP A 582 -8.60 -9.30 20.26
CA ASP A 582 -9.41 -10.33 19.60
C ASP A 582 -8.72 -10.91 18.37
N HIS A 583 -7.79 -10.16 17.76
CA HIS A 583 -6.94 -10.71 16.71
C HIS A 583 -5.91 -11.69 17.30
N PRO A 584 -5.84 -12.93 16.79
CA PRO A 584 -4.89 -13.92 17.29
C PRO A 584 -3.43 -13.47 17.13
N SER A 585 -3.14 -12.68 16.09
CA SER A 585 -1.83 -12.11 15.82
C SER A 585 -1.34 -11.15 16.91
N THR A 586 -2.24 -10.49 17.67
CA THR A 586 -1.86 -9.52 18.71
C THR A 586 -1.04 -10.16 19.83
N ALA A 587 -1.22 -11.45 20.06
CA ALA A 587 -0.42 -12.18 21.04
C ALA A 587 1.09 -12.23 20.67
N ASN A 588 1.42 -12.15 19.40
CA ASN A 588 2.77 -12.28 18.84
C ASN A 588 3.23 -11.03 18.07
N PHE A 589 2.47 -9.93 18.14
CA PHE A 589 2.76 -8.69 17.42
C PHE A 589 3.56 -7.73 18.30
N ALA A 590 4.75 -7.36 17.85
CA ALA A 590 5.62 -6.32 18.42
C ALA A 590 5.70 -6.30 19.96
N LYS A 591 5.77 -7.46 20.63
CA LYS A 591 5.75 -7.59 22.08
C LYS A 591 6.95 -6.95 22.74
N ASP A 592 6.70 -6.34 23.91
CA ASP A 592 7.68 -5.78 24.84
C ASP A 592 8.54 -4.63 24.28
N TYR A 593 8.03 -3.93 23.27
CA TYR A 593 8.65 -2.75 22.70
C TYR A 593 8.05 -1.48 23.32
N ASP A 594 8.79 -0.81 24.16
CA ASP A 594 8.48 0.55 24.62
C ASP A 594 9.09 1.55 23.63
N MET A 595 8.48 1.65 22.43
CA MET A 595 8.95 2.52 21.35
C MET A 595 8.55 4.00 21.50
N TYR A 596 7.65 4.31 22.43
CA TYR A 596 6.96 5.60 22.41
C TYR A 596 7.57 6.69 23.29
N THR A 597 8.77 6.49 23.77
CA THR A 597 9.53 7.65 24.21
C THR A 597 10.43 8.08 23.06
N TYR A 598 10.21 9.28 22.52
CA TYR A 598 11.10 10.01 21.62
C TYR A 598 12.58 9.95 22.04
N LYS A 599 12.81 9.70 23.32
CA LYS A 599 14.14 9.44 23.92
C LYS A 599 14.77 8.13 23.47
N ASN A 600 13.99 7.09 23.18
CA ASN A 600 14.54 5.77 22.81
C ASN A 600 14.89 5.66 21.33
N LEU A 601 14.22 6.43 20.45
CA LEU A 601 14.59 6.53 19.03
C LEU A 601 15.96 7.18 18.81
N LEU A 602 16.42 8.02 19.73
CA LEU A 602 17.68 8.74 19.64
C LEU A 602 18.79 8.14 20.50
N ASP A 603 18.49 7.19 21.38
CA ASP A 603 19.49 6.55 22.25
C ASP A 603 20.03 5.26 21.63
N TRP A 604 20.79 5.42 20.56
CA TRP A 604 21.49 4.33 19.85
C TRP A 604 22.48 3.58 20.76
N SER A 605 22.79 4.10 21.96
CA SER A 605 23.71 3.49 22.91
C SER A 605 23.09 2.42 23.79
N LYS A 606 21.76 2.39 23.89
CA LYS A 606 21.03 1.38 24.67
C LYS A 606 20.69 0.16 23.82
N GLY A 607 21.70 -0.61 23.46
CA GLY A 607 21.59 -1.89 22.74
C GLY A 607 20.83 -3.00 23.47
N ASN A 608 19.89 -2.68 24.36
CA ASN A 608 19.08 -3.60 25.14
C ASN A 608 17.58 -3.23 25.06
N ILE A 609 17.07 -3.03 23.83
CA ILE A 609 15.62 -3.08 23.65
C ILE A 609 15.26 -4.56 23.79
N LYS A 610 14.58 -4.93 24.86
CA LYS A 610 14.02 -6.27 25.07
C LYS A 610 12.82 -6.45 24.13
N GLY A 611 13.07 -6.57 22.84
CA GLY A 611 12.10 -6.98 21.84
C GLY A 611 12.49 -8.36 21.31
N TYR A 612 11.53 -9.17 20.96
CA TYR A 612 11.84 -10.36 20.19
C TYR A 612 12.18 -9.92 18.76
N ASP A 613 13.35 -10.32 18.27
CA ASP A 613 13.76 -10.15 16.87
C ASP A 613 13.01 -11.12 15.91
N TYR A 614 11.86 -11.62 16.34
CA TYR A 614 10.98 -12.48 15.56
C TYR A 614 9.50 -12.25 15.86
N SER A 615 8.64 -12.56 14.89
CA SER A 615 7.19 -12.59 15.01
C SER A 615 6.68 -13.96 14.53
N ASN A 616 6.00 -14.69 15.41
CA ASN A 616 5.44 -15.99 15.09
C ASN A 616 4.03 -15.82 14.54
N HIS A 617 3.78 -16.32 13.32
CA HIS A 617 2.46 -16.32 12.70
C HIS A 617 1.72 -17.62 13.10
N GLU A 618 1.40 -17.75 14.39
CA GLU A 618 0.73 -18.95 14.91
C GLU A 618 -0.74 -19.05 14.53
N GLU A 619 -1.34 -17.93 14.10
CA GLU A 619 -2.66 -17.91 13.47
C GLU A 619 -2.70 -18.62 12.12
N ASP A 620 -1.58 -18.86 11.47
CA ASP A 620 -1.40 -19.55 10.20
C ASP A 620 -2.31 -18.97 9.11
N ILE A 621 -3.21 -19.78 8.51
CA ILE A 621 -4.16 -19.35 7.48
C ILE A 621 -5.34 -18.54 8.03
N TYR A 622 -5.46 -18.41 9.35
CA TYR A 622 -6.59 -17.75 9.99
C TYR A 622 -6.35 -16.28 10.29
N VAL A 623 -6.07 -15.49 9.25
CA VAL A 623 -5.92 -14.04 9.33
C VAL A 623 -7.28 -13.36 9.07
N GLY A 624 -7.61 -12.32 9.85
CA GLY A 624 -8.80 -11.51 9.66
C GLY A 624 -10.10 -12.31 9.72
N TYR A 625 -11.04 -12.07 8.79
CA TYR A 625 -12.34 -12.76 8.77
C TYR A 625 -12.22 -14.28 8.70
N ARG A 626 -11.12 -14.82 8.15
CA ARG A 626 -10.88 -16.28 8.15
C ARG A 626 -10.86 -16.83 9.55
N TYR A 627 -10.29 -16.08 10.50
CA TYR A 627 -10.34 -16.42 11.92
C TYR A 627 -11.72 -16.17 12.51
N PHE A 628 -12.23 -14.95 12.42
CA PHE A 628 -13.47 -14.57 13.11
C PHE A 628 -14.67 -15.42 12.66
N ASP A 629 -14.83 -15.66 11.36
CA ASP A 629 -15.91 -16.49 10.84
C ASP A 629 -15.74 -17.97 11.14
N THR A 630 -14.53 -18.52 11.05
CA THR A 630 -14.27 -19.95 11.28
C THR A 630 -14.47 -20.31 12.75
N PHE A 631 -13.97 -19.48 13.67
CA PHE A 631 -14.05 -19.71 15.11
C PHE A 631 -15.26 -19.06 15.79
N LYS A 632 -16.18 -18.49 15.00
CA LYS A 632 -17.43 -17.86 15.45
C LYS A 632 -17.20 -16.78 16.51
N LYS A 633 -16.24 -15.89 16.25
CA LYS A 633 -15.92 -14.76 17.11
C LYS A 633 -16.76 -13.54 16.72
N ASN A 634 -17.29 -12.86 17.72
CA ASN A 634 -18.01 -11.61 17.50
C ASN A 634 -17.06 -10.50 17.06
N VAL A 635 -17.56 -9.60 16.23
CA VAL A 635 -16.81 -8.43 15.72
C VAL A 635 -17.66 -7.16 15.86
N ALA A 636 -17.04 -6.01 15.85
CA ALA A 636 -17.75 -4.75 15.79
C ALA A 636 -18.39 -4.55 14.41
N TYR A 637 -17.64 -4.81 13.34
CA TYR A 637 -18.15 -4.86 11.96
C TYR A 637 -17.40 -5.93 11.17
N PRO A 638 -18.12 -6.76 10.38
CA PRO A 638 -17.50 -7.85 9.63
C PRO A 638 -16.78 -7.34 8.37
N PHE A 639 -15.89 -8.15 7.84
CA PHE A 639 -15.26 -7.94 6.52
C PHE A 639 -16.33 -7.82 5.43
N GLY A 640 -16.16 -6.84 4.53
CA GLY A 640 -17.10 -6.54 3.45
C GLY A 640 -18.27 -5.63 3.86
N TYR A 641 -18.41 -5.30 5.15
CA TYR A 641 -19.52 -4.49 5.64
C TYR A 641 -19.47 -3.04 5.16
N GLY A 642 -20.65 -2.49 4.87
CA GLY A 642 -20.85 -1.08 4.55
C GLY A 642 -22.30 -0.83 4.16
N LEU A 643 -22.89 0.24 4.70
CA LEU A 643 -24.27 0.66 4.46
C LEU A 643 -24.39 1.55 3.22
N SER A 644 -25.62 1.66 2.72
CA SER A 644 -26.01 2.54 1.60
C SER A 644 -27.28 3.30 1.96
N TYR A 645 -27.55 4.41 1.30
CA TYR A 645 -28.84 5.15 1.39
C TYR A 645 -29.95 4.48 0.57
N THR A 646 -29.66 3.39 -0.12
CA THR A 646 -30.62 2.60 -0.87
C THR A 646 -30.52 1.12 -0.50
N THR A 647 -31.41 0.28 -1.01
CA THR A 647 -31.44 -1.15 -0.78
C THR A 647 -31.27 -1.93 -2.07
N PHE A 648 -30.69 -3.12 -1.97
CA PHE A 648 -30.44 -3.97 -3.13
C PHE A 648 -30.98 -5.40 -2.89
N GLU A 649 -31.50 -5.97 -3.96
CA GLU A 649 -31.91 -7.37 -4.01
C GLU A 649 -30.92 -8.15 -4.88
N PHE A 650 -30.48 -9.28 -4.38
CA PHE A 650 -29.61 -10.22 -5.08
C PHE A 650 -30.44 -11.38 -5.62
N GLY A 651 -30.40 -11.58 -6.92
CA GLY A 651 -30.98 -12.75 -7.56
C GLY A 651 -30.20 -14.02 -7.22
N LYS A 652 -30.76 -15.17 -7.59
CA LYS A 652 -30.08 -16.46 -7.39
C LYS A 652 -28.77 -16.52 -8.16
N PRO A 653 -27.63 -16.77 -7.51
CA PRO A 653 -26.35 -16.89 -8.20
C PRO A 653 -26.29 -18.17 -9.05
N SER A 654 -25.53 -18.12 -10.13
CA SER A 654 -25.18 -19.29 -10.93
C SER A 654 -23.67 -19.44 -11.03
N VAL A 655 -23.19 -20.67 -11.07
CA VAL A 655 -21.78 -21.01 -11.23
C VAL A 655 -21.61 -22.02 -12.36
N LYS A 656 -20.62 -21.78 -13.24
CA LYS A 656 -20.34 -22.65 -14.39
C LYS A 656 -18.84 -22.78 -14.61
N ALA A 657 -18.38 -23.99 -14.84
CA ALA A 657 -17.02 -24.24 -15.31
C ALA A 657 -16.89 -23.92 -16.81
N LYS A 658 -15.83 -23.23 -17.21
CA LYS A 658 -15.46 -22.91 -18.58
C LYS A 658 -13.97 -23.23 -18.78
N GLY A 659 -13.65 -24.47 -19.07
CA GLY A 659 -12.27 -24.96 -19.12
C GLY A 659 -11.60 -24.86 -17.74
N ASN A 660 -10.48 -24.13 -17.66
CA ASN A 660 -9.80 -23.85 -16.40
C ASN A 660 -10.42 -22.71 -15.61
N ASN A 661 -11.36 -21.98 -16.18
CA ASN A 661 -12.04 -20.86 -15.53
C ASN A 661 -13.38 -21.30 -14.92
N ILE A 662 -13.79 -20.61 -13.89
CA ILE A 662 -15.10 -20.72 -13.24
C ILE A 662 -15.75 -19.33 -13.31
N GLU A 663 -16.91 -19.27 -13.95
CA GLU A 663 -17.72 -18.05 -14.02
C GLU A 663 -18.82 -18.12 -12.96
N VAL A 664 -18.90 -17.10 -12.14
CA VAL A 664 -20.00 -16.86 -11.17
C VAL A 664 -20.78 -15.65 -11.66
N SER A 665 -22.11 -15.77 -11.73
CA SER A 665 -22.96 -14.64 -12.10
C SER A 665 -24.10 -14.46 -11.11
N VAL A 666 -24.43 -13.18 -10.85
CA VAL A 666 -25.55 -12.77 -10.00
C VAL A 666 -26.15 -11.49 -10.54
N THR A 667 -27.47 -11.37 -10.51
CA THR A 667 -28.18 -10.13 -10.87
C THR A 667 -28.46 -9.35 -9.59
N ILE A 668 -28.10 -8.06 -9.58
CA ILE A 668 -28.35 -7.15 -8.46
C ILE A 668 -29.32 -6.08 -8.97
N LYS A 669 -30.38 -5.82 -8.20
CA LYS A 669 -31.40 -4.81 -8.45
C LYS A 669 -31.43 -3.78 -7.34
N ASN A 670 -31.42 -2.50 -7.70
CA ASN A 670 -31.69 -1.43 -6.76
C ASN A 670 -33.21 -1.40 -6.45
N THR A 671 -33.57 -1.76 -5.23
CA THR A 671 -34.97 -1.80 -4.76
C THR A 671 -35.36 -0.58 -3.94
N GLY A 672 -34.41 0.30 -3.65
CA GLY A 672 -34.68 1.51 -2.87
C GLY A 672 -35.03 2.73 -3.74
N LYS A 673 -34.91 3.93 -3.15
CA LYS A 673 -35.41 5.19 -3.73
C LYS A 673 -34.35 6.09 -4.33
N VAL A 674 -33.07 5.81 -4.08
CA VAL A 674 -31.93 6.59 -4.59
C VAL A 674 -31.00 5.73 -5.41
N ALA A 675 -30.31 6.34 -6.38
CA ALA A 675 -29.31 5.64 -7.17
C ALA A 675 -28.14 5.19 -6.28
N GLY A 676 -27.60 4.01 -6.55
CA GLY A 676 -26.50 3.45 -5.74
C GLY A 676 -25.73 2.34 -6.46
N LYS A 677 -24.59 1.99 -5.88
CA LYS A 677 -23.75 0.87 -6.30
C LYS A 677 -23.71 -0.19 -5.22
N GLU A 678 -23.58 -1.46 -5.61
CA GLU A 678 -23.44 -2.57 -4.66
C GLU A 678 -22.31 -3.51 -5.10
N VAL A 679 -21.71 -4.19 -4.11
CA VAL A 679 -20.66 -5.17 -4.30
C VAL A 679 -21.23 -6.58 -4.12
N ALA A 680 -20.93 -7.47 -5.07
CA ALA A 680 -21.12 -8.91 -4.90
C ALA A 680 -19.79 -9.54 -4.51
N GLU A 681 -19.73 -10.06 -3.31
CA GLU A 681 -18.57 -10.78 -2.78
C GLU A 681 -18.80 -12.28 -2.93
N VAL A 682 -17.87 -12.98 -3.57
CA VAL A 682 -17.99 -14.42 -3.86
C VAL A 682 -17.08 -15.20 -2.93
N TYR A 683 -17.66 -15.80 -1.93
CA TYR A 683 -16.98 -16.71 -1.00
C TYR A 683 -17.15 -18.15 -1.43
N VAL A 684 -16.18 -18.98 -1.11
CA VAL A 684 -16.24 -20.42 -1.40
C VAL A 684 -15.96 -21.22 -0.14
N THR A 685 -16.88 -22.16 0.17
CA THR A 685 -16.64 -23.24 1.11
C THR A 685 -16.20 -24.46 0.33
N ALA A 686 -14.97 -24.91 0.55
CA ALA A 686 -14.42 -26.08 -0.07
C ALA A 686 -14.93 -27.38 0.59
N PRO A 687 -14.92 -28.53 -0.09
CA PRO A 687 -15.24 -29.82 0.53
C PRO A 687 -14.21 -30.12 1.64
N LYS A 688 -14.62 -30.93 2.61
CA LYS A 688 -13.69 -31.50 3.58
C LYS A 688 -12.66 -32.37 2.85
N GLY A 689 -11.39 -32.14 3.14
CA GLY A 689 -10.26 -32.81 2.51
C GLY A 689 -9.16 -33.11 3.52
N ALA A 690 -7.95 -33.34 3.03
CA ALA A 690 -6.79 -33.65 3.87
C ALA A 690 -6.32 -32.46 4.73
N TYR A 691 -6.68 -31.23 4.34
CA TYR A 691 -6.25 -30.00 5.00
C TYR A 691 -7.43 -29.28 5.65
N GLU A 692 -7.21 -28.73 6.84
CA GLU A 692 -8.12 -27.76 7.43
C GLU A 692 -8.23 -26.54 6.50
N LYS A 693 -9.43 -25.97 6.40
CA LYS A 693 -9.71 -24.80 5.59
C LYS A 693 -10.60 -23.84 6.38
N PRO A 694 -10.49 -22.52 6.15
CA PRO A 694 -11.46 -21.58 6.72
C PRO A 694 -12.89 -21.95 6.34
N ALA A 695 -13.86 -21.55 7.16
CA ALA A 695 -15.28 -21.83 6.93
C ALA A 695 -15.75 -21.37 5.53
N LYS A 696 -15.17 -20.28 5.04
CA LYS A 696 -15.28 -19.79 3.67
C LYS A 696 -14.14 -18.80 3.38
N GLU A 697 -13.83 -18.63 2.12
CA GLU A 697 -12.79 -17.70 1.65
C GLU A 697 -13.30 -16.91 0.46
N LEU A 698 -13.01 -15.61 0.43
CA LEU A 698 -13.24 -14.77 -0.75
C LEU A 698 -12.38 -15.28 -1.92
N LYS A 699 -13.00 -15.45 -3.09
CA LYS A 699 -12.29 -15.93 -4.29
C LYS A 699 -12.39 -14.93 -5.46
N THR A 700 -13.40 -14.07 -5.46
CA THR A 700 -13.54 -12.94 -6.39
C THR A 700 -14.65 -12.02 -5.91
N PHE A 701 -14.75 -10.85 -6.53
CA PHE A 701 -15.82 -9.89 -6.29
C PHE A 701 -16.15 -9.10 -7.57
N GLY A 702 -17.26 -8.39 -7.56
CA GLY A 702 -17.63 -7.44 -8.59
C GLY A 702 -18.52 -6.33 -8.05
N LYS A 703 -18.36 -5.12 -8.56
CA LYS A 703 -19.18 -3.96 -8.20
C LYS A 703 -20.08 -3.55 -9.35
N THR A 704 -21.32 -3.17 -9.06
CA THR A 704 -22.25 -2.67 -10.08
C THR A 704 -21.83 -1.28 -10.57
N LYS A 705 -22.27 -0.91 -11.77
CA LYS A 705 -22.39 0.50 -12.13
C LYS A 705 -23.38 1.19 -11.18
N LEU A 706 -23.51 2.51 -11.30
CA LEU A 706 -24.57 3.23 -10.60
C LEU A 706 -25.93 2.75 -11.13
N LEU A 707 -26.74 2.15 -10.25
CA LEU A 707 -28.08 1.66 -10.58
C LEU A 707 -29.12 2.64 -10.07
N ASN A 708 -29.97 3.13 -10.98
CA ASN A 708 -31.15 3.92 -10.63
C ASN A 708 -32.19 3.05 -9.87
N PRO A 709 -33.13 3.65 -9.13
CA PRO A 709 -34.24 2.93 -8.53
C PRO A 709 -34.95 2.00 -9.55
N GLY A 710 -35.07 0.71 -9.20
CA GLY A 710 -35.65 -0.32 -10.07
C GLY A 710 -34.69 -0.90 -11.12
N GLU A 711 -33.52 -0.29 -11.37
CA GLU A 711 -32.55 -0.79 -12.34
C GLU A 711 -31.81 -2.04 -11.83
N SER A 712 -31.42 -2.91 -12.75
CA SER A 712 -30.69 -4.14 -12.44
C SER A 712 -29.44 -4.27 -13.31
N GLN A 713 -28.45 -4.99 -12.78
CA GLN A 713 -27.26 -5.40 -13.52
C GLN A 713 -26.89 -6.85 -13.16
N THR A 714 -26.54 -7.64 -14.16
CA THR A 714 -25.93 -8.95 -13.94
C THR A 714 -24.40 -8.80 -13.92
N LEU A 715 -23.79 -9.07 -12.77
CA LEU A 715 -22.35 -9.17 -12.64
C LEU A 715 -21.90 -10.58 -13.07
N LYS A 716 -20.78 -10.63 -13.77
CA LYS A 716 -20.07 -11.87 -14.14
C LYS A 716 -18.65 -11.77 -13.62
N MET A 717 -18.30 -12.64 -12.71
CA MET A 717 -17.03 -12.70 -12.05
C MET A 717 -16.32 -14.00 -12.41
N THR A 718 -15.04 -13.93 -12.73
CA THR A 718 -14.27 -15.10 -13.16
C THR A 718 -13.13 -15.35 -12.20
N LEU A 719 -12.91 -16.62 -11.85
CA LEU A 719 -11.73 -17.10 -11.14
C LEU A 719 -11.19 -18.33 -11.87
N GLU A 720 -9.93 -18.66 -11.63
CA GLU A 720 -9.34 -19.88 -12.15
C GLU A 720 -9.62 -21.07 -11.20
N LYS A 721 -9.65 -22.27 -11.74
CA LYS A 721 -9.77 -23.50 -10.93
C LYS A 721 -8.67 -23.57 -9.87
N ARG A 722 -7.46 -23.12 -10.21
CA ARG A 722 -6.33 -23.05 -9.31
C ARG A 722 -6.58 -22.13 -8.09
N ASP A 723 -7.44 -21.11 -8.19
CA ASP A 723 -7.77 -20.24 -7.06
C ASP A 723 -8.53 -20.93 -5.94
N LEU A 724 -9.05 -22.14 -6.19
CA LEU A 724 -9.68 -23.00 -5.19
C LEU A 724 -8.67 -23.89 -4.43
N ALA A 725 -7.39 -23.89 -4.83
CA ALA A 725 -6.36 -24.75 -4.26
C ALA A 725 -5.96 -24.33 -2.86
N SER A 726 -5.57 -25.31 -2.05
CA SER A 726 -4.74 -25.14 -0.85
C SER A 726 -3.32 -25.57 -1.15
N PHE A 727 -2.36 -25.05 -0.40
CA PHE A 727 -0.96 -25.43 -0.57
C PHE A 727 -0.64 -26.69 0.26
N ASP A 728 -0.17 -27.72 -0.42
CA ASP A 728 0.29 -28.98 0.15
C ASP A 728 1.80 -28.88 0.42
N GLU A 729 2.17 -28.57 1.67
CA GLU A 729 3.56 -28.39 2.08
C GLU A 729 4.39 -29.67 1.92
N ALA A 730 3.79 -30.84 2.21
CA ALA A 730 4.51 -32.11 2.15
C ALA A 730 4.95 -32.48 0.72
N ASN A 731 4.15 -32.10 -0.27
CA ASN A 731 4.42 -32.38 -1.67
C ASN A 731 4.86 -31.16 -2.49
N CYS A 732 4.96 -29.97 -1.87
CA CYS A 732 5.28 -28.71 -2.51
C CYS A 732 4.42 -28.47 -3.75
N GLN A 733 3.11 -28.41 -3.58
CA GLN A 733 2.17 -28.26 -4.69
C GLN A 733 0.88 -27.54 -4.28
N TRP A 734 0.28 -26.85 -5.23
CA TRP A 734 -1.11 -26.45 -5.12
C TRP A 734 -2.01 -27.63 -5.36
N LYS A 735 -3.04 -27.82 -4.53
CA LYS A 735 -3.98 -28.92 -4.63
C LYS A 735 -5.42 -28.45 -4.49
N VAL A 736 -6.26 -28.78 -5.48
CA VAL A 736 -7.72 -28.70 -5.43
C VAL A 736 -8.24 -30.10 -5.19
N ASP A 737 -8.92 -30.32 -4.08
CA ASP A 737 -9.57 -31.60 -3.79
C ASP A 737 -10.80 -31.79 -4.70
N ALA A 738 -11.02 -33.02 -5.18
CA ALA A 738 -12.24 -33.33 -5.90
C ALA A 738 -13.47 -33.25 -4.96
N GLY A 739 -14.53 -32.60 -5.43
CA GLY A 739 -15.77 -32.53 -4.61
C GLY A 739 -16.69 -31.40 -5.00
N ASN A 740 -17.68 -31.16 -4.16
CA ASN A 740 -18.65 -30.09 -4.32
C ASN A 740 -18.19 -28.84 -3.58
N TYR A 741 -17.95 -27.79 -4.32
CA TYR A 741 -17.60 -26.47 -3.83
C TYR A 741 -18.85 -25.61 -3.74
N LEU A 742 -19.12 -25.04 -2.57
CA LEU A 742 -20.28 -24.19 -2.33
C LEU A 742 -19.87 -22.72 -2.50
N PHE A 743 -20.32 -22.12 -3.58
CA PHE A 743 -20.16 -20.70 -3.86
C PHE A 743 -21.27 -19.93 -3.15
N LYS A 744 -20.87 -18.96 -2.35
CA LYS A 744 -21.73 -18.10 -1.53
C LYS A 744 -21.57 -16.67 -1.99
N VAL A 745 -22.62 -16.05 -2.50
CA VAL A 745 -22.61 -14.67 -2.92
C VAL A 745 -23.27 -13.81 -1.86
N GLY A 746 -22.56 -12.81 -1.35
CA GLY A 746 -23.03 -11.94 -0.28
C GLY A 746 -22.75 -10.47 -0.55
N SER A 747 -23.29 -9.60 0.30
CA SER A 747 -22.92 -8.17 0.41
C SER A 747 -21.78 -7.92 1.39
N ASP A 748 -21.46 -8.91 2.21
CA ASP A 748 -20.34 -9.03 3.13
C ASP A 748 -20.20 -10.49 3.60
N VAL A 749 -19.18 -10.77 4.43
CA VAL A 749 -18.87 -12.13 4.86
C VAL A 749 -20.01 -12.80 5.68
N GLU A 750 -20.81 -12.03 6.41
CA GLU A 750 -21.92 -12.54 7.22
C GLU A 750 -23.26 -12.54 6.47
N ASN A 751 -23.46 -11.62 5.55
CA ASN A 751 -24.71 -11.43 4.80
C ASN A 751 -24.71 -12.14 3.44
N ILE A 752 -24.76 -13.47 3.47
CA ILE A 752 -24.86 -14.28 2.26
C ILE A 752 -26.28 -14.21 1.69
N LYS A 753 -26.40 -13.77 0.45
CA LYS A 753 -27.66 -13.53 -0.28
C LYS A 753 -28.10 -14.72 -1.14
N GLY A 754 -27.17 -15.60 -1.51
CA GLY A 754 -27.49 -16.78 -2.27
C GLY A 754 -26.29 -17.73 -2.44
N THR A 755 -26.60 -18.96 -2.85
CA THR A 755 -25.59 -20.00 -3.01
C THR A 755 -25.77 -20.78 -4.31
N ALA A 756 -24.65 -21.30 -4.83
CA ALA A 756 -24.62 -22.22 -5.95
C ALA A 756 -23.50 -23.26 -5.74
N THR A 757 -23.70 -24.48 -6.20
CA THR A 757 -22.73 -25.57 -6.04
C THR A 757 -22.12 -25.94 -7.37
N LEU A 758 -20.79 -26.15 -7.39
CA LEU A 758 -20.06 -26.67 -8.54
C LEU A 758 -19.26 -27.91 -8.12
N LYS A 759 -19.42 -28.99 -8.85
CA LYS A 759 -18.55 -30.16 -8.72
C LYS A 759 -17.25 -29.89 -9.45
N VAL A 760 -16.14 -29.95 -8.73
CA VAL A 760 -14.80 -29.69 -9.26
C VAL A 760 -13.99 -30.98 -9.20
N ALA A 761 -13.28 -31.30 -10.26
CA ALA A 761 -12.34 -32.41 -10.28
C ALA A 761 -11.02 -32.01 -9.62
N GLU A 762 -10.27 -32.99 -9.15
CA GLU A 762 -8.94 -32.79 -8.58
C GLU A 762 -8.03 -32.04 -9.56
N TYR A 763 -7.16 -31.23 -9.01
CA TYR A 763 -6.10 -30.52 -9.75
C TYR A 763 -4.88 -30.40 -8.86
N THR A 764 -3.71 -30.57 -9.44
CA THR A 764 -2.42 -30.35 -8.76
C THR A 764 -1.48 -29.55 -9.65
N GLU A 765 -0.66 -28.70 -9.04
CA GLU A 765 0.39 -27.91 -9.70
C GLU A 765 1.61 -27.90 -8.80
N LYS A 766 2.70 -28.52 -9.27
CA LYS A 766 3.98 -28.54 -8.54
C LYS A 766 4.59 -27.15 -8.46
N THR A 767 5.28 -26.89 -7.36
CA THR A 767 6.04 -25.66 -7.12
C THR A 767 7.40 -25.97 -6.53
N SER A 768 8.23 -24.94 -6.41
CA SER A 768 9.51 -25.02 -5.71
C SER A 768 9.30 -25.27 -4.22
N ASN A 769 10.15 -26.09 -3.61
CA ASN A 769 10.24 -26.21 -2.14
C ASN A 769 11.11 -25.07 -1.60
N ALA A 770 10.52 -23.96 -1.26
CA ALA A 770 11.23 -22.76 -0.86
C ALA A 770 10.61 -22.09 0.39
N CYS A 771 11.44 -21.42 1.16
CA CYS A 771 11.05 -20.66 2.34
C CYS A 771 10.37 -21.48 3.45
N ALA A 772 10.70 -22.77 3.59
CA ALA A 772 10.17 -23.60 4.67
C ALA A 772 10.59 -23.06 6.05
N PRO A 773 9.73 -23.13 7.09
CA PRO A 773 10.07 -22.71 8.42
C PRO A 773 11.19 -23.59 9.01
N LYS A 774 12.17 -22.94 9.68
CA LYS A 774 13.25 -23.62 10.41
C LYS A 774 12.86 -23.91 11.86
N VAL A 775 11.80 -23.28 12.35
CA VAL A 775 11.28 -23.39 13.71
C VAL A 775 9.87 -23.97 13.63
N GLN A 776 9.58 -24.98 14.47
CA GLN A 776 8.24 -25.50 14.58
C GLN A 776 7.39 -24.55 15.42
N LEU A 777 6.24 -24.13 14.88
CA LEU A 777 5.28 -23.27 15.54
C LEU A 777 4.02 -24.06 15.95
N ASN A 778 3.34 -23.55 16.98
CA ASN A 778 2.09 -24.09 17.45
C ASN A 778 0.92 -23.43 16.69
N TYR A 779 0.67 -23.89 15.50
CA TYR A 779 -0.39 -23.31 14.65
C TYR A 779 -1.78 -23.52 15.25
N LEU A 780 -2.60 -22.47 15.13
CA LEU A 780 -4.00 -22.51 15.49
C LEU A 780 -4.74 -23.57 14.64
N LYS A 781 -5.57 -24.40 15.31
CA LYS A 781 -6.34 -25.48 14.68
C LYS A 781 -7.81 -25.36 15.04
N GLN A 782 -8.68 -25.79 14.12
CA GLN A 782 -10.08 -26.03 14.44
C GLN A 782 -10.18 -27.23 15.40
N LYS A 783 -11.00 -27.10 16.45
CA LYS A 783 -11.25 -28.19 17.41
C LYS A 783 -12.23 -29.20 16.85
#